data_074d41b7a47fb23ad16394e3a4cb396b
#
_entry.id   074d41b7a47fb23ad16394e3a4cb396b
#
_cell.length_a   1.000
_cell.length_b   1.000
_cell.length_c   1.000
_cell.angle_alpha   90.00
_cell.angle_beta   90.00
_cell.angle_gamma   90.00
#
_symmetry.space_group_name_H-M   'P 1'
#
loop_
_entity.id
_entity.type
_entity.pdbx_description
1 polymer ?
#
loop_
_entity_poly.entity_id
_entity_poly.type
_entity_poly.pdbx_seq_one_letter_code
_entity_poly.pdbx_strand_id
1 'polypeptide(L)'
;MSTLSDRELRFLTRELRRTPNQLEKDIVGAEWSEHCSYKSSKKFIKLLPSMGCRVVRGPGYDAGVLDMGNDHVLTIHIESHNHPSSIEPYGGAATGVGGVIRDILAMGTRPIALFDALRFGHIIGDAGNIKSSSRSKWLLRNAVRGIADYGNCVGVPTVGGEVEFDSSFEDYCLIDVAAIGFARRDALVSNAADVGDLLVLVGNPTGRDGIRGASFASAKLDTDDRSAVQIPDPFLEKLLVEATLEAIEKRCVKALKDLGGGGLACCLSEASSDLRKGFDVELQPLHVTNKSMLPSEIMISESQERMLFIIDKLESQNLKSILNKYEIQYSIIGKVIEGYDLIIRFNGKILAHMPSYLVSHAPLIQRKTKYPQYLRRLKKSFATPKTPKDLNRAILLMLSNPTIASKGWIYQQYDSEVGIRTVIKPGQGDSSVLKLENGKYVSMKLDGNSKQCYLNPYQGTLGCLSEACRNVICTGGAPIAIVDHLQFGAPENPEVFWGFKQSVRALMQYCTFTKIPVIGGKVSLYNETQKGPIKPSPIIGAVGLIDKEEWITDSALKPQDSIYIIGSTDNELGGSEYYEYYHHLVGGEVPDVNFSVDKANGDVVSRLIRRGLVNCAHDCSKGGLGVALAEMAIQGGVGFEVNLGQVPNRCSSVDNLLFSETNSRYVIGTRQPALAEKALSRTDSVMFAHIGYATQGKSSVRFTIGKDETIIDIPVKELIQSFEVLNRLMDNR
;
A
#
# COMPACT_ATOMS: atom_id res chain seq x y z
N MET A 1 13.32 27.92 -12.89
CA MET A 1 12.05 28.62 -13.24
C MET A 1 11.00 28.20 -12.23
N SER A 2 10.08 29.09 -11.83
CA SER A 2 9.00 28.75 -10.89
C SER A 2 8.10 27.68 -11.49
N THR A 3 7.73 26.66 -10.70
CA THR A 3 6.81 25.59 -11.09
C THR A 3 5.33 26.02 -11.05
N LEU A 4 5.07 27.27 -10.58
CA LEU A 4 3.73 27.84 -10.49
C LEU A 4 3.20 28.22 -11.88
N SER A 5 1.95 27.85 -12.16
CA SER A 5 1.22 28.32 -13.33
C SER A 5 0.90 29.83 -13.20
N ASP A 6 0.64 30.50 -14.34
CA ASP A 6 0.24 31.91 -14.34
C ASP A 6 -0.99 32.21 -13.48
N ARG A 7 -1.92 31.25 -13.38
CA ARG A 7 -3.11 31.38 -12.53
C ARG A 7 -2.74 31.34 -11.05
N GLU A 8 -1.89 30.42 -10.66
CA GLU A 8 -1.40 30.28 -9.27
C GLU A 8 -0.56 31.49 -8.87
N LEU A 9 0.31 31.98 -9.76
CA LEU A 9 1.10 33.17 -9.50
C LEU A 9 0.25 34.44 -9.34
N ARG A 10 -0.80 34.61 -10.15
CA ARG A 10 -1.76 35.72 -9.99
C ARG A 10 -2.53 35.61 -8.67
N PHE A 11 -2.94 34.39 -8.30
CA PHE A 11 -3.61 34.13 -7.02
C PHE A 11 -2.69 34.50 -5.85
N LEU A 12 -1.46 33.98 -5.83
CA LEU A 12 -0.47 34.26 -4.79
C LEU A 12 -0.18 35.75 -4.65
N THR A 13 0.04 36.46 -5.79
CA THR A 13 0.27 37.91 -5.82
C THR A 13 -0.88 38.71 -5.20
N ARG A 14 -2.11 38.30 -5.49
CA ARG A 14 -3.33 38.91 -4.92
C ARG A 14 -3.43 38.74 -3.44
N GLU A 15 -3.24 37.50 -2.96
CA GLU A 15 -3.36 37.17 -1.51
C GLU A 15 -2.24 37.84 -0.70
N LEU A 16 -1.00 37.88 -1.22
CA LEU A 16 0.12 38.58 -0.59
C LEU A 16 0.01 40.10 -0.68
N ARG A 17 -0.84 40.64 -1.58
CA ARG A 17 -0.94 42.09 -1.94
C ARG A 17 0.39 42.70 -2.39
N ARG A 18 1.28 41.89 -2.87
CA ARG A 18 2.59 42.24 -3.43
C ARG A 18 3.11 41.12 -4.33
N THR A 19 4.05 41.48 -5.21
CA THR A 19 4.74 40.45 -6.01
C THR A 19 5.61 39.58 -5.11
N PRO A 20 5.45 38.23 -5.14
CA PRO A 20 6.33 37.32 -4.41
C PRO A 20 7.74 37.35 -4.99
N ASN A 21 8.76 37.27 -4.15
CA ASN A 21 10.15 37.14 -4.58
C ASN A 21 10.46 35.72 -5.05
N GLN A 22 11.69 35.43 -5.49
CA GLN A 22 12.03 34.14 -6.08
C GLN A 22 11.98 33.01 -5.02
N LEU A 23 12.49 33.23 -3.81
CA LEU A 23 12.45 32.23 -2.73
C LEU A 23 11.00 31.88 -2.35
N GLU A 24 10.15 32.87 -2.23
CA GLU A 24 8.71 32.66 -1.96
C GLU A 24 8.02 31.86 -3.08
N LYS A 25 8.37 32.11 -4.34
CA LYS A 25 7.87 31.31 -5.48
C LYS A 25 8.37 29.86 -5.42
N ASP A 26 9.60 29.65 -5.01
CA ASP A 26 10.18 28.30 -4.93
C ASP A 26 9.54 27.50 -3.78
N ILE A 27 9.35 28.11 -2.60
CA ILE A 27 8.64 27.53 -1.46
C ILE A 27 7.20 27.16 -1.84
N VAL A 28 6.43 28.11 -2.33
CA VAL A 28 5.03 27.91 -2.73
C VAL A 28 4.93 26.92 -3.88
N GLY A 29 5.89 26.95 -4.82
CA GLY A 29 5.93 26.02 -5.95
C GLY A 29 6.13 24.56 -5.55
N ALA A 30 6.93 24.29 -4.52
CA ALA A 30 7.09 22.96 -3.95
C ALA A 30 5.78 22.51 -3.28
N GLU A 31 5.23 23.31 -2.38
CA GLU A 31 4.02 23.02 -1.62
C GLU A 31 2.77 22.89 -2.50
N TRP A 32 2.63 23.75 -3.54
CA TRP A 32 1.49 23.68 -4.46
C TRP A 32 1.70 22.71 -5.63
N SER A 33 2.73 21.87 -5.56
CA SER A 33 2.83 20.71 -6.47
C SER A 33 1.59 19.81 -6.30
N GLU A 34 1.23 19.04 -7.32
CA GLU A 34 0.11 18.08 -7.17
C GLU A 34 0.40 17.03 -6.08
N HIS A 35 1.69 16.64 -5.98
CA HIS A 35 2.16 15.65 -5.02
C HIS A 35 1.95 16.09 -3.56
N CYS A 36 2.31 17.33 -3.18
CA CYS A 36 2.15 17.82 -1.81
C CYS A 36 0.73 18.33 -1.52
N SER A 37 0.15 19.10 -2.44
CA SER A 37 -1.10 19.82 -2.17
C SER A 37 -2.39 19.04 -2.42
N TYR A 38 -2.32 17.95 -3.19
CA TYR A 38 -3.52 17.22 -3.64
C TYR A 38 -4.58 18.10 -4.31
N LYS A 39 -4.15 19.18 -5.00
CA LYS A 39 -5.04 20.23 -5.50
C LYS A 39 -6.14 19.75 -6.46
N SER A 40 -5.91 18.62 -7.15
CA SER A 40 -6.92 17.98 -8.01
C SER A 40 -7.82 16.99 -7.27
N SER A 41 -7.30 16.30 -6.26
CA SER A 41 -7.95 15.14 -5.61
C SER A 41 -8.57 15.44 -4.25
N LYS A 42 -8.05 16.40 -3.48
CA LYS A 42 -8.41 16.70 -2.07
C LYS A 42 -9.92 16.77 -1.80
N LYS A 43 -10.70 17.37 -2.72
CA LYS A 43 -12.16 17.47 -2.55
C LYS A 43 -12.90 16.14 -2.67
N PHE A 44 -12.30 15.15 -3.34
CA PHE A 44 -12.88 13.82 -3.53
C PHE A 44 -12.51 12.88 -2.38
N ILE A 45 -11.24 12.87 -1.95
CA ILE A 45 -10.80 12.04 -0.83
C ILE A 45 -11.47 12.47 0.49
N LYS A 46 -11.85 13.74 0.65
CA LYS A 46 -12.67 14.22 1.79
C LYS A 46 -14.07 13.60 1.86
N LEU A 47 -14.54 12.90 0.83
CA LEU A 47 -15.83 12.19 0.82
C LEU A 47 -15.71 10.80 1.45
N LEU A 48 -14.52 10.30 1.69
CA LEU A 48 -14.31 8.98 2.27
C LEU A 48 -14.72 8.97 3.75
N PRO A 49 -15.45 7.93 4.21
CA PRO A 49 -15.84 7.82 5.60
C PRO A 49 -14.60 7.53 6.47
N SER A 50 -14.22 8.46 7.32
CA SER A 50 -13.02 8.38 8.13
C SER A 50 -13.29 8.24 9.64
N MET A 51 -14.56 8.21 10.04
CA MET A 51 -14.95 8.08 11.44
C MET A 51 -15.31 6.64 11.79
N GLY A 52 -14.87 6.18 12.95
CA GLY A 52 -15.17 4.85 13.47
C GLY A 52 -14.91 4.76 14.98
N CYS A 53 -15.49 3.76 15.65
CA CYS A 53 -15.39 3.65 17.11
C CYS A 53 -13.94 3.42 17.61
N ARG A 54 -13.05 2.95 16.75
CA ARG A 54 -11.63 2.73 17.07
C ARG A 54 -10.71 3.82 16.53
N VAL A 55 -11.22 4.78 15.75
CA VAL A 55 -10.37 5.83 15.17
C VAL A 55 -10.02 6.86 16.25
N VAL A 56 -8.75 7.00 16.56
CA VAL A 56 -8.21 8.01 17.46
C VAL A 56 -7.80 9.25 16.68
N ARG A 57 -7.11 9.05 15.55
CA ARG A 57 -6.77 10.11 14.59
C ARG A 57 -7.01 9.58 13.18
N GLY A 58 -7.69 10.34 12.36
CA GLY A 58 -7.98 10.03 10.97
C GLY A 58 -7.11 10.81 9.99
N PRO A 59 -7.54 10.98 8.72
CA PRO A 59 -6.80 11.72 7.71
C PRO A 59 -6.54 13.17 8.11
N GLY A 60 -5.33 13.68 7.79
CA GLY A 60 -4.88 15.03 8.13
C GLY A 60 -3.73 15.04 9.15
N TYR A 61 -3.32 13.88 9.62
CA TYR A 61 -2.10 13.65 10.39
C TYR A 61 -1.11 12.83 9.52
N ASP A 62 0.14 12.73 9.93
CA ASP A 62 1.16 11.98 9.20
C ASP A 62 0.81 10.49 9.08
N ALA A 63 0.11 9.93 10.09
CA ALA A 63 -0.44 8.57 10.02
C ALA A 63 -1.81 8.47 10.68
N GLY A 64 -2.64 7.50 10.24
CA GLY A 64 -3.88 7.13 10.91
C GLY A 64 -3.62 6.41 12.23
N VAL A 65 -4.47 6.62 13.25
CA VAL A 65 -4.30 6.02 14.59
C VAL A 65 -5.56 5.29 15.02
N LEU A 66 -5.41 4.02 15.38
CA LEU A 66 -6.46 3.12 15.87
C LEU A 66 -6.28 2.78 17.33
N ASP A 67 -7.38 2.71 18.08
CA ASP A 67 -7.45 2.14 19.42
C ASP A 67 -7.42 0.61 19.36
N MET A 68 -6.39 0.01 19.93
CA MET A 68 -6.23 -1.44 20.01
C MET A 68 -6.69 -2.01 21.36
N GLY A 69 -7.21 -1.17 22.26
CA GLY A 69 -7.61 -1.53 23.63
C GLY A 69 -6.42 -1.60 24.60
N ASN A 70 -6.72 -1.72 25.89
CA ASN A 70 -5.73 -1.77 26.96
C ASN A 70 -4.73 -0.60 26.91
N ASP A 71 -5.21 0.61 26.63
CA ASP A 71 -4.41 1.83 26.48
C ASP A 71 -3.31 1.78 25.43
N HIS A 72 -3.50 0.99 24.38
CA HIS A 72 -2.56 0.91 23.26
C HIS A 72 -3.18 1.37 21.96
N VAL A 73 -2.34 1.87 21.09
CA VAL A 73 -2.69 2.37 19.76
C VAL A 73 -1.82 1.74 18.68
N LEU A 74 -2.42 1.60 17.49
CA LEU A 74 -1.75 1.24 16.26
C LEU A 74 -1.76 2.46 15.35
N THR A 75 -0.62 2.82 14.80
CA THR A 75 -0.53 3.78 13.71
C THR A 75 -0.30 3.07 12.38
N ILE A 76 -0.78 3.66 11.29
CA ILE A 76 -0.58 3.12 9.96
C ILE A 76 -0.48 4.24 8.94
N HIS A 77 0.50 4.11 8.06
CA HIS A 77 0.65 4.95 6.86
C HIS A 77 1.01 4.12 5.64
N ILE A 78 0.67 4.61 4.45
CA ILE A 78 1.05 4.05 3.15
C ILE A 78 1.49 5.16 2.23
N GLU A 79 2.59 4.97 1.55
CA GLU A 79 3.17 5.94 0.62
C GLU A 79 3.77 5.26 -0.60
N SER A 80 3.98 6.02 -1.70
CA SER A 80 4.69 5.55 -2.88
C SER A 80 5.95 6.36 -3.17
N HIS A 81 6.93 5.68 -3.83
CA HIS A 81 8.14 6.31 -4.33
C HIS A 81 8.43 5.91 -5.78
N ASN A 82 7.44 6.15 -6.68
CA ASN A 82 7.38 5.59 -8.03
C ASN A 82 8.40 6.21 -8.99
N HIS A 83 8.37 7.54 -9.19
CA HIS A 83 9.23 8.26 -10.13
C HIS A 83 10.72 8.06 -9.83
N PRO A 84 11.21 8.29 -8.59
CA PRO A 84 12.60 8.05 -8.26
C PRO A 84 13.02 6.59 -8.46
N SER A 85 12.17 5.63 -8.07
CA SER A 85 12.45 4.19 -8.24
C SER A 85 12.48 3.76 -9.70
N SER A 86 11.75 4.42 -10.58
CA SER A 86 11.80 4.13 -12.02
C SER A 86 13.11 4.58 -12.67
N ILE A 87 13.86 5.50 -12.05
CA ILE A 87 15.17 5.95 -12.49
C ILE A 87 16.30 5.18 -11.80
N GLU A 88 16.28 5.19 -10.46
CA GLU A 88 17.26 4.53 -9.59
C GLU A 88 16.49 3.70 -8.55
N PRO A 89 16.17 2.41 -8.88
CA PRO A 89 15.24 1.61 -8.08
C PRO A 89 15.75 1.23 -6.70
N TYR A 90 17.05 1.13 -6.48
CA TYR A 90 17.61 0.80 -5.18
C TYR A 90 17.39 1.93 -4.18
N GLY A 91 17.93 3.12 -4.45
CA GLY A 91 17.78 4.28 -3.57
C GLY A 91 16.34 4.77 -3.51
N GLY A 92 15.62 4.76 -4.65
CA GLY A 92 14.23 5.17 -4.69
C GLY A 92 13.33 4.30 -3.81
N ALA A 93 13.45 2.99 -3.88
CA ALA A 93 12.66 2.07 -3.05
C ALA A 93 13.07 2.13 -1.56
N ALA A 94 14.37 2.21 -1.28
CA ALA A 94 14.90 2.37 0.08
C ALA A 94 14.36 3.65 0.74
N THR A 95 14.37 4.76 0.03
CA THR A 95 13.82 6.04 0.51
C THR A 95 12.33 5.96 0.81
N GLY A 96 11.57 5.20 0.00
CA GLY A 96 10.15 4.95 0.27
C GLY A 96 9.92 4.26 1.62
N VAL A 97 10.81 3.33 2.02
CA VAL A 97 10.76 2.68 3.34
C VAL A 97 11.04 3.70 4.44
N GLY A 98 12.08 4.54 4.28
CA GLY A 98 12.45 5.56 5.27
C GLY A 98 11.32 6.57 5.52
N GLY A 99 10.66 7.04 4.46
CA GLY A 99 9.55 7.99 4.55
C GLY A 99 8.40 7.47 5.43
N VAL A 100 7.89 6.28 5.15
CA VAL A 100 6.78 5.73 5.94
C VAL A 100 7.16 5.41 7.39
N ILE A 101 8.44 5.07 7.67
CA ILE A 101 8.95 4.89 9.04
C ILE A 101 8.89 6.21 9.80
N ARG A 102 9.31 7.32 9.17
CA ARG A 102 9.30 8.65 9.80
C ARG A 102 7.89 9.16 10.06
N ASP A 103 6.93 8.90 9.16
CA ASP A 103 5.51 9.23 9.40
C ASP A 103 4.96 8.54 10.65
N ILE A 104 5.26 7.25 10.81
CA ILE A 104 4.90 6.48 12.02
C ILE A 104 5.56 7.09 13.26
N LEU A 105 6.83 7.44 13.15
CA LEU A 105 7.62 8.01 14.23
C LEU A 105 7.13 9.41 14.63
N ALA A 106 6.69 10.23 13.67
CA ALA A 106 6.11 11.55 13.90
C ALA A 106 4.84 11.50 14.76
N MET A 107 4.12 10.38 14.73
CA MET A 107 2.96 10.15 15.61
C MET A 107 3.34 9.77 17.04
N GLY A 108 4.59 9.38 17.29
CA GLY A 108 5.07 8.94 18.61
C GLY A 108 5.04 7.44 18.83
N THR A 109 4.90 6.66 17.78
CA THR A 109 4.83 5.20 17.87
C THR A 109 6.08 4.54 17.32
N ARG A 110 6.45 3.37 17.87
CA ARG A 110 7.56 2.55 17.35
C ARG A 110 7.10 1.82 16.09
N PRO A 111 7.80 1.97 14.96
CA PRO A 111 7.58 1.14 13.77
C PRO A 111 7.82 -0.34 14.12
N ILE A 112 6.85 -1.23 13.78
CA ILE A 112 6.89 -2.66 14.13
C ILE A 112 6.77 -3.58 12.93
N ALA A 113 6.29 -3.11 11.79
CA ALA A 113 6.26 -3.88 10.55
C ALA A 113 6.12 -3.00 9.31
N LEU A 114 6.62 -3.53 8.20
CA LEU A 114 6.51 -2.99 6.84
C LEU A 114 5.74 -3.96 5.94
N PHE A 115 5.08 -3.39 4.94
CA PHE A 115 4.42 -4.09 3.84
C PHE A 115 4.77 -3.38 2.54
N ASP A 116 4.93 -4.14 1.45
CA ASP A 116 5.15 -3.56 0.13
C ASP A 116 4.07 -3.95 -0.87
N ALA A 117 3.76 -3.08 -1.83
CA ALA A 117 2.94 -3.42 -2.98
C ALA A 117 3.65 -2.93 -4.24
N LEU A 118 4.10 -3.89 -5.04
CA LEU A 118 5.05 -3.65 -6.12
C LEU A 118 4.42 -3.95 -7.48
N ARG A 119 4.66 -3.08 -8.46
CA ARG A 119 4.17 -3.24 -9.84
C ARG A 119 5.31 -3.05 -10.83
N PHE A 120 5.48 -4.03 -11.73
CA PHE A 120 6.53 -4.03 -12.75
C PHE A 120 5.99 -4.47 -14.10
N GLY A 121 6.69 -4.11 -15.16
CA GLY A 121 6.49 -4.69 -16.49
C GLY A 121 6.80 -6.20 -16.50
N HIS A 122 6.41 -6.87 -17.58
CA HIS A 122 6.62 -8.31 -17.71
C HIS A 122 8.11 -8.70 -17.62
N ILE A 123 8.37 -9.73 -16.81
CA ILE A 123 9.73 -10.30 -16.60
C ILE A 123 9.93 -11.65 -17.27
N ILE A 124 8.86 -12.30 -17.69
CA ILE A 124 8.86 -13.51 -18.54
C ILE A 124 8.30 -13.09 -19.89
N GLY A 125 8.94 -13.54 -20.96
CA GLY A 125 8.34 -13.49 -22.29
C GLY A 125 7.20 -14.48 -22.36
N ASP A 126 6.13 -14.15 -23.11
CA ASP A 126 5.07 -15.11 -23.44
C ASP A 126 5.70 -16.37 -24.04
N ALA A 127 5.04 -17.51 -23.80
CA ALA A 127 5.47 -18.82 -24.33
C ALA A 127 5.59 -18.83 -25.87
N GLY A 128 6.50 -18.04 -26.38
CA GLY A 128 6.86 -17.96 -27.80
C GLY A 128 7.26 -16.59 -28.35
N ASN A 129 6.97 -15.44 -27.78
CA ASN A 129 7.18 -14.17 -28.50
C ASN A 129 7.45 -12.89 -27.69
N ILE A 130 7.44 -12.86 -26.37
CA ILE A 130 7.78 -11.65 -25.64
C ILE A 130 9.26 -11.73 -25.20
N LYS A 131 10.07 -10.80 -25.68
CA LYS A 131 11.37 -10.51 -25.08
C LYS A 131 11.11 -10.08 -23.64
N SER A 132 11.53 -10.91 -22.67
CA SER A 132 11.54 -10.48 -21.27
C SER A 132 12.23 -9.12 -21.19
N SER A 133 11.58 -8.11 -20.59
CA SER A 133 12.21 -6.81 -20.45
C SER A 133 13.34 -6.92 -19.43
N SER A 134 14.57 -6.80 -19.91
CA SER A 134 15.75 -6.72 -19.03
C SER A 134 15.62 -5.54 -18.06
N ARG A 135 14.91 -4.49 -18.49
CA ARG A 135 14.61 -3.31 -17.66
C ARG A 135 13.67 -3.67 -16.50
N SER A 136 12.58 -4.38 -16.75
CA SER A 136 11.64 -4.78 -15.68
C SER A 136 12.28 -5.70 -14.64
N LYS A 137 13.13 -6.64 -15.08
CA LYS A 137 13.93 -7.48 -14.16
C LYS A 137 14.90 -6.64 -13.32
N TRP A 138 15.56 -5.68 -13.94
CA TRP A 138 16.50 -4.78 -13.26
C TRP A 138 15.77 -3.91 -12.23
N LEU A 139 14.60 -3.34 -12.58
CA LEU A 139 13.76 -2.57 -11.67
C LEU A 139 13.33 -3.41 -10.46
N LEU A 140 12.77 -4.61 -10.70
CA LEU A 140 12.35 -5.52 -9.63
C LEU A 140 13.52 -5.87 -8.70
N ARG A 141 14.66 -6.32 -9.27
CA ARG A 141 15.81 -6.76 -8.47
C ARG A 141 16.34 -5.67 -7.56
N ASN A 142 16.50 -4.45 -8.08
CA ASN A 142 17.07 -3.37 -7.30
C ASN A 142 16.06 -2.73 -6.34
N ALA A 143 14.78 -2.65 -6.70
CA ALA A 143 13.75 -2.18 -5.78
C ALA A 143 13.61 -3.10 -4.55
N VAL A 144 13.51 -4.42 -4.77
CA VAL A 144 13.46 -5.41 -3.69
C VAL A 144 14.70 -5.33 -2.80
N ARG A 145 15.89 -5.20 -3.41
CA ARG A 145 17.13 -5.03 -2.65
C ARG A 145 17.13 -3.74 -1.83
N GLY A 146 16.64 -2.62 -2.38
CA GLY A 146 16.54 -1.36 -1.66
C GLY A 146 15.63 -1.45 -0.43
N ILE A 147 14.45 -2.08 -0.58
CA ILE A 147 13.51 -2.33 0.53
C ILE A 147 14.16 -3.23 1.58
N ALA A 148 14.80 -4.34 1.14
CA ALA A 148 15.47 -5.29 2.01
C ALA A 148 16.59 -4.63 2.83
N ASP A 149 17.54 -3.99 2.16
CA ASP A 149 18.71 -3.40 2.81
C ASP A 149 18.29 -2.30 3.81
N TYR A 150 17.28 -1.51 3.47
CA TYR A 150 16.78 -0.45 4.37
C TYR A 150 16.05 -1.04 5.58
N GLY A 151 15.02 -1.85 5.36
CA GLY A 151 14.21 -2.44 6.43
C GLY A 151 15.04 -3.30 7.39
N ASN A 152 15.93 -4.15 6.82
CA ASN A 152 16.82 -5.02 7.60
C ASN A 152 17.80 -4.21 8.45
N CYS A 153 18.38 -3.12 7.91
CA CYS A 153 19.30 -2.26 8.64
C CYS A 153 18.60 -1.51 9.80
N VAL A 154 17.43 -0.94 9.54
CA VAL A 154 16.64 -0.26 10.58
C VAL A 154 16.12 -1.26 11.63
N GLY A 155 15.98 -2.53 11.28
CA GLY A 155 15.46 -3.58 12.15
C GLY A 155 13.94 -3.52 12.30
N VAL A 156 13.23 -3.19 11.21
CA VAL A 156 11.76 -3.26 11.10
C VAL A 156 11.42 -4.35 10.10
N PRO A 157 10.68 -5.41 10.49
CA PRO A 157 10.43 -6.55 9.62
C PRO A 157 9.49 -6.19 8.47
N THR A 158 9.81 -6.65 7.25
CA THR A 158 8.88 -6.61 6.11
C THR A 158 8.12 -7.92 6.06
N VAL A 159 6.84 -7.89 6.42
CA VAL A 159 6.06 -9.09 6.79
C VAL A 159 5.03 -9.50 5.76
N GLY A 160 4.81 -8.71 4.72
CA GLY A 160 3.81 -9.02 3.70
C GLY A 160 3.78 -8.00 2.59
N GLY A 161 2.91 -8.24 1.64
CA GLY A 161 2.74 -7.36 0.49
C GLY A 161 2.09 -8.06 -0.69
N GLU A 162 2.25 -7.45 -1.87
CA GLU A 162 1.78 -8.04 -3.12
C GLU A 162 2.67 -7.60 -4.30
N VAL A 163 2.73 -8.42 -5.36
CA VAL A 163 3.46 -8.08 -6.58
C VAL A 163 2.63 -8.41 -7.81
N GLU A 164 2.46 -7.43 -8.70
CA GLU A 164 1.73 -7.58 -9.96
C GLU A 164 2.64 -7.25 -11.15
N PHE A 165 2.46 -7.98 -12.25
CA PHE A 165 3.17 -7.77 -13.51
C PHE A 165 2.18 -7.46 -14.62
N ASP A 166 2.41 -6.31 -15.31
CA ASP A 166 1.56 -5.88 -16.41
C ASP A 166 2.33 -5.00 -17.40
N SER A 167 1.97 -5.06 -18.67
CA SER A 167 2.62 -4.29 -19.73
C SER A 167 2.54 -2.77 -19.56
N SER A 168 1.56 -2.26 -18.81
CA SER A 168 1.45 -0.83 -18.53
C SER A 168 2.56 -0.29 -17.63
N PHE A 169 3.28 -1.18 -16.94
CA PHE A 169 4.43 -0.84 -16.09
C PHE A 169 5.78 -1.08 -16.78
N GLU A 170 5.82 -1.31 -18.09
CA GLU A 170 7.08 -1.37 -18.81
C GLU A 170 7.81 -0.02 -18.78
N ASP A 171 9.10 -0.05 -18.45
CA ASP A 171 9.95 1.14 -18.25
C ASP A 171 9.53 2.02 -17.06
N TYR A 172 8.61 1.53 -16.23
CA TYR A 172 8.10 2.18 -15.04
C TYR A 172 7.91 1.16 -13.91
N CYS A 173 7.82 1.61 -12.67
CA CYS A 173 7.42 0.76 -11.56
C CYS A 173 6.57 1.53 -10.55
N LEU A 174 5.69 0.83 -9.86
CA LEU A 174 5.05 1.34 -8.67
C LEU A 174 5.70 0.67 -7.47
N ILE A 175 6.17 1.49 -6.55
CA ILE A 175 6.79 1.07 -5.31
C ILE A 175 6.00 1.72 -4.17
N ASP A 176 5.13 0.92 -3.57
CA ASP A 176 4.33 1.32 -2.43
C ASP A 176 4.85 0.61 -1.18
N VAL A 177 4.99 1.35 -0.11
CA VAL A 177 5.35 0.82 1.20
C VAL A 177 4.32 1.29 2.22
N ALA A 178 3.85 0.37 3.06
CA ALA A 178 3.06 0.71 4.23
C ALA A 178 3.84 0.32 5.49
N ALA A 179 3.69 1.11 6.53
CA ALA A 179 4.25 0.83 7.85
C ALA A 179 3.17 0.84 8.92
N ILE A 180 3.32 -0.03 9.89
CA ILE A 180 2.56 0.03 11.13
C ILE A 180 3.48 0.31 12.31
N GLY A 181 2.99 1.17 13.21
CA GLY A 181 3.61 1.44 14.50
C GLY A 181 2.69 1.06 15.65
N PHE A 182 3.29 0.83 16.81
CA PHE A 182 2.56 0.47 18.01
C PHE A 182 3.15 1.15 19.24
N ALA A 183 2.30 1.61 20.14
CA ALA A 183 2.71 2.22 21.38
C ALA A 183 1.56 2.24 22.40
N ARG A 184 1.88 2.62 23.63
CA ARG A 184 0.87 3.08 24.57
C ARG A 184 0.26 4.40 24.09
N ARG A 185 -1.01 4.63 24.41
CA ARG A 185 -1.72 5.85 24.01
C ARG A 185 -1.08 7.14 24.50
N ASP A 186 -0.47 7.11 25.69
CA ASP A 186 0.21 8.25 26.29
C ASP A 186 1.55 8.63 25.63
N ALA A 187 2.07 7.78 24.74
CA ALA A 187 3.24 8.07 23.91
C ALA A 187 2.89 8.88 22.65
N LEU A 188 1.60 9.00 22.29
CA LEU A 188 1.21 9.82 21.14
C LEU A 188 1.65 11.27 21.31
N VAL A 189 2.37 11.80 20.33
CA VAL A 189 2.80 13.20 20.32
C VAL A 189 1.58 14.12 20.30
N SER A 190 1.57 15.14 21.19
CA SER A 190 0.41 16.02 21.34
C SER A 190 0.15 16.92 20.13
N ASN A 191 1.18 17.22 19.35
CA ASN A 191 1.18 18.20 18.26
C ASN A 191 0.63 19.55 18.75
N ALA A 192 1.26 20.07 19.81
CA ALA A 192 0.99 21.37 20.39
C ALA A 192 2.27 22.22 20.37
N ALA A 193 2.15 23.54 20.40
CA ALA A 193 3.29 24.45 20.49
C ALA A 193 2.90 25.74 21.18
N ASP A 194 3.83 26.27 21.97
CA ASP A 194 3.69 27.56 22.63
C ASP A 194 4.68 28.58 22.02
N VAL A 195 4.32 29.86 22.14
CA VAL A 195 5.22 30.94 21.70
C VAL A 195 6.54 30.89 22.48
N GLY A 196 7.64 30.88 21.76
CA GLY A 196 8.98 30.74 22.32
C GLY A 196 9.56 29.33 22.30
N ASP A 197 8.76 28.32 21.98
CA ASP A 197 9.26 26.96 21.72
C ASP A 197 10.28 26.97 20.57
N LEU A 198 11.26 26.09 20.67
CA LEU A 198 12.34 26.01 19.68
C LEU A 198 12.00 25.06 18.55
N LEU A 199 12.41 25.46 17.35
CA LEU A 199 12.39 24.63 16.15
C LEU A 199 13.77 23.98 15.99
N VAL A 200 13.84 22.66 16.08
CA VAL A 200 15.10 21.91 16.00
C VAL A 200 15.01 20.93 14.83
N LEU A 201 15.86 21.13 13.82
CA LEU A 201 16.03 20.18 12.74
C LEU A 201 17.04 19.12 13.14
N VAL A 202 16.65 17.85 13.10
CA VAL A 202 17.42 16.70 13.58
C VAL A 202 17.66 15.74 12.43
N GLY A 203 18.85 15.16 12.31
CA GLY A 203 19.20 14.14 11.33
C GLY A 203 20.26 14.58 10.32
N ASN A 204 20.17 14.09 9.09
CA ASN A 204 21.15 14.30 8.02
C ASN A 204 21.42 15.80 7.74
N PRO A 205 22.65 16.16 7.35
CA PRO A 205 22.90 17.48 6.76
C PRO A 205 22.08 17.66 5.49
N THR A 206 21.56 18.85 5.29
CA THR A 206 20.83 19.19 4.08
C THR A 206 21.76 19.21 2.87
N GLY A 207 21.48 18.40 1.86
CA GLY A 207 22.23 18.26 0.62
C GLY A 207 21.48 18.78 -0.61
N ARG A 208 22.06 18.53 -1.80
CA ARG A 208 21.41 18.81 -3.10
C ARG A 208 20.67 17.63 -3.68
N ASP A 209 20.57 16.53 -2.95
CA ASP A 209 19.79 15.35 -3.29
C ASP A 209 18.28 15.63 -3.13
N GLY A 210 17.48 15.07 -4.04
CA GLY A 210 16.02 15.25 -4.01
C GLY A 210 15.54 16.67 -4.31
N ILE A 211 16.39 17.59 -4.83
CA ILE A 211 15.93 18.93 -5.18
C ILE A 211 14.85 18.83 -6.26
N ARG A 212 13.67 19.40 -5.96
CA ARG A 212 12.46 19.36 -6.80
C ARG A 212 11.80 17.98 -6.92
N GLY A 213 12.03 17.05 -6.02
CA GLY A 213 11.43 15.72 -6.05
C GLY A 213 9.90 15.77 -6.13
N ALA A 214 9.23 16.59 -5.32
CA ALA A 214 7.78 16.80 -5.37
C ALA A 214 7.29 17.34 -6.72
N SER A 215 8.04 18.26 -7.35
CA SER A 215 7.72 18.76 -8.68
C SER A 215 7.97 17.73 -9.76
N PHE A 216 9.02 16.92 -9.63
CA PHE A 216 9.33 15.81 -10.50
C PHE A 216 8.23 14.72 -10.44
N ALA A 217 7.76 14.38 -9.23
CA ALA A 217 6.63 13.48 -9.02
C ALA A 217 5.27 14.05 -9.47
N SER A 218 5.22 15.32 -9.85
CA SER A 218 4.02 16.02 -10.37
C SER A 218 4.08 16.29 -11.87
N ALA A 219 4.94 15.58 -12.59
CA ALA A 219 5.12 15.68 -14.03
C ALA A 219 5.29 14.28 -14.64
N LYS A 220 5.19 14.20 -15.97
CA LYS A 220 5.51 12.97 -16.70
C LYS A 220 6.97 12.58 -16.47
N LEU A 221 7.25 11.28 -16.30
CA LEU A 221 8.60 10.77 -16.03
C LEU A 221 9.60 11.26 -17.09
N ASP A 222 10.65 11.93 -16.61
CA ASP A 222 11.85 12.27 -17.37
C ASP A 222 13.03 11.48 -16.78
N THR A 223 13.57 10.54 -17.55
CA THR A 223 14.63 9.62 -17.09
C THR A 223 16.01 10.28 -16.97
N ASP A 224 16.16 11.52 -17.44
CA ASP A 224 17.43 12.25 -17.41
C ASP A 224 17.64 13.04 -16.11
N ASP A 225 16.55 13.29 -15.35
CA ASP A 225 16.62 14.04 -14.08
C ASP A 225 16.95 13.17 -12.87
N ARG A 226 18.22 12.79 -12.74
CA ARG A 226 18.73 12.02 -11.60
C ARG A 226 18.89 12.86 -10.33
N SER A 227 18.87 14.18 -10.42
CA SER A 227 19.02 15.06 -9.27
C SER A 227 17.82 15.04 -8.32
N ALA A 228 16.67 14.57 -8.80
CA ALA A 228 15.45 14.41 -8.03
C ALA A 228 15.45 13.12 -7.15
N VAL A 229 16.43 12.23 -7.31
CA VAL A 229 16.54 11.00 -6.51
C VAL A 229 17.29 11.30 -5.21
N GLN A 230 16.74 10.84 -4.10
CA GLN A 230 17.35 10.98 -2.77
C GLN A 230 18.35 9.85 -2.50
N ILE A 231 19.25 10.08 -1.54
CA ILE A 231 20.25 9.09 -1.08
C ILE A 231 19.81 8.57 0.29
N PRO A 232 19.51 7.28 0.43
CA PRO A 232 19.05 6.71 1.70
C PRO A 232 20.22 6.43 2.66
N ASP A 233 20.02 6.68 3.97
CA ASP A 233 20.91 6.28 5.04
C ASP A 233 20.14 5.51 6.14
N PRO A 234 19.92 4.20 5.96
CA PRO A 234 19.16 3.40 6.92
C PRO A 234 19.83 3.25 8.28
N PHE A 235 21.16 3.43 8.38
CA PHE A 235 21.84 3.40 9.66
C PHE A 235 21.51 4.65 10.48
N LEU A 236 21.54 5.81 9.87
CA LEU A 236 21.13 7.05 10.55
C LEU A 236 19.63 7.02 10.88
N GLU A 237 18.79 6.47 10.00
CA GLU A 237 17.36 6.28 10.29
C GLU A 237 17.14 5.42 11.55
N LYS A 238 17.92 4.33 11.72
CA LYS A 238 17.89 3.52 12.95
C LYS A 238 18.19 4.35 14.18
N LEU A 239 19.25 5.14 14.13
CA LEU A 239 19.62 6.00 15.25
C LEU A 239 18.55 7.07 15.53
N LEU A 240 17.98 7.65 14.46
CA LEU A 240 16.92 8.65 14.53
C LEU A 240 15.65 8.09 15.19
N VAL A 241 15.27 6.85 14.85
CA VAL A 241 14.14 6.14 15.50
C VAL A 241 14.37 6.03 17.01
N GLU A 242 15.53 5.53 17.44
CA GLU A 242 15.79 5.32 18.87
C GLU A 242 15.89 6.65 19.65
N ALA A 243 16.55 7.64 19.08
CA ALA A 243 16.67 8.96 19.71
C ALA A 243 15.32 9.68 19.84
N THR A 244 14.48 9.57 18.79
CA THR A 244 13.14 10.18 18.81
C THR A 244 12.25 9.53 19.85
N LEU A 245 12.22 8.19 19.91
CA LEU A 245 11.45 7.46 20.91
C LEU A 245 11.91 7.76 22.34
N GLU A 246 13.23 7.86 22.58
CA GLU A 246 13.75 8.27 23.90
C GLU A 246 13.36 9.73 24.25
N ALA A 247 13.38 10.64 23.27
CA ALA A 247 12.96 12.02 23.47
C ALA A 247 11.45 12.13 23.80
N ILE A 248 10.62 11.30 23.18
CA ILE A 248 9.18 11.20 23.48
C ILE A 248 8.97 10.64 24.89
N GLU A 249 9.63 9.53 25.25
CA GLU A 249 9.54 8.90 26.57
C GLU A 249 9.92 9.88 27.68
N LYS A 250 10.97 10.67 27.47
CA LYS A 250 11.40 11.72 28.40
C LYS A 250 10.58 13.01 28.31
N ARG A 251 9.55 13.06 27.48
CA ARG A 251 8.67 14.22 27.27
C ARG A 251 9.40 15.50 26.84
N CYS A 252 10.50 15.35 26.12
CA CYS A 252 11.27 16.49 25.61
C CYS A 252 10.62 17.14 24.37
N VAL A 253 9.60 16.50 23.78
CA VAL A 253 9.04 16.90 22.48
C VAL A 253 7.56 17.24 22.63
N LYS A 254 7.13 18.38 22.08
CA LYS A 254 5.73 18.81 22.01
C LYS A 254 5.09 18.48 20.65
N ALA A 255 5.82 18.63 19.56
CA ALA A 255 5.37 18.29 18.22
C ALA A 255 6.53 17.74 17.39
N LEU A 256 6.20 16.87 16.46
CA LEU A 256 7.10 16.26 15.48
C LEU A 256 6.53 16.39 14.09
N LYS A 257 7.39 16.55 13.10
CA LYS A 257 7.08 16.45 11.69
C LYS A 257 8.26 15.83 10.95
N ASP A 258 8.01 14.90 10.06
CA ASP A 258 9.04 14.40 9.15
C ASP A 258 9.36 15.41 8.03
N LEU A 259 10.47 15.24 7.36
CA LEU A 259 10.82 15.96 6.15
C LEU A 259 10.76 14.98 4.96
N GLY A 260 9.64 14.96 4.29
CA GLY A 260 9.40 14.21 3.05
C GLY A 260 9.44 15.10 1.80
N GLY A 261 8.46 14.92 0.92
CA GLY A 261 8.32 15.69 -0.30
C GLY A 261 8.22 17.20 -0.06
N GLY A 262 8.91 17.97 -0.90
CA GLY A 262 9.01 19.43 -0.77
C GLY A 262 9.92 19.92 0.36
N GLY A 263 10.56 19.02 1.08
CA GLY A 263 11.61 19.31 2.08
C GLY A 263 11.17 20.24 3.20
N LEU A 264 12.08 21.13 3.60
CA LEU A 264 11.86 22.07 4.70
C LEU A 264 10.71 23.06 4.40
N ALA A 265 10.45 23.38 3.13
CA ALA A 265 9.37 24.26 2.73
C ALA A 265 7.99 23.71 3.13
N CYS A 266 7.70 22.45 2.78
CA CYS A 266 6.45 21.80 3.14
C CYS A 266 6.38 21.50 4.64
N CYS A 267 7.43 20.94 5.23
CA CYS A 267 7.47 20.64 6.65
C CYS A 267 7.15 21.86 7.55
N LEU A 268 7.78 23.02 7.28
CA LEU A 268 7.56 24.22 8.08
C LEU A 268 6.17 24.84 7.83
N SER A 269 5.71 24.89 6.58
CA SER A 269 4.43 25.51 6.26
C SER A 269 3.25 24.70 6.81
N GLU A 270 3.30 23.38 6.68
CA GLU A 270 2.29 22.47 7.21
C GLU A 270 2.28 22.50 8.73
N ALA A 271 3.45 22.29 9.40
CA ALA A 271 3.53 22.29 10.85
C ALA A 271 3.04 23.63 11.45
N SER A 272 3.45 24.77 10.87
CA SER A 272 3.00 26.09 11.30
C SER A 272 1.49 26.26 11.14
N SER A 273 0.94 25.83 10.01
CA SER A 273 -0.50 25.90 9.71
C SER A 273 -1.33 25.02 10.65
N ASP A 274 -0.90 23.77 10.88
CA ASP A 274 -1.62 22.79 11.70
C ASP A 274 -1.60 23.19 13.19
N LEU A 275 -0.46 23.70 13.67
CA LEU A 275 -0.31 24.21 15.04
C LEU A 275 -0.97 25.57 15.24
N ARG A 276 -1.38 26.25 14.17
CA ARG A 276 -1.92 27.62 14.20
C ARG A 276 -0.98 28.61 14.87
N LYS A 277 0.30 28.47 14.58
CA LYS A 277 1.38 29.29 15.13
C LYS A 277 2.30 29.75 14.01
N GLY A 278 2.87 30.96 14.15
CA GLY A 278 3.92 31.43 13.24
C GLY A 278 5.28 30.81 13.58
N PHE A 279 6.16 30.78 12.60
CA PHE A 279 7.54 30.33 12.74
C PHE A 279 8.52 31.39 12.26
N ASP A 280 9.52 31.73 13.06
CA ASP A 280 10.66 32.59 12.70
C ASP A 280 11.90 31.72 12.59
N VAL A 281 12.35 31.47 11.37
CA VAL A 281 13.36 30.48 11.00
C VAL A 281 14.61 31.16 10.45
N GLU A 282 15.77 30.81 10.96
CA GLU A 282 17.09 31.21 10.47
C GLU A 282 17.79 30.00 9.82
N LEU A 283 18.15 30.10 8.55
CA LEU A 283 18.76 29.00 7.79
C LEU A 283 20.28 28.88 8.01
N GLN A 284 20.94 29.94 8.47
CA GLN A 284 22.41 29.95 8.63
C GLN A 284 22.95 28.88 9.62
N PRO A 285 22.27 28.52 10.72
CA PRO A 285 22.73 27.47 11.62
C PRO A 285 22.58 26.04 11.08
N LEU A 286 21.88 25.84 9.96
CA LEU A 286 21.64 24.52 9.41
C LEU A 286 22.94 23.81 9.01
N HIS A 287 23.04 22.52 9.37
CA HIS A 287 24.05 21.66 8.82
C HIS A 287 23.74 21.38 7.35
N VAL A 288 24.66 21.75 6.47
CA VAL A 288 24.55 21.56 5.03
C VAL A 288 25.76 20.80 4.51
N THR A 289 25.56 19.93 3.53
CA THR A 289 26.66 19.17 2.89
C THR A 289 27.62 20.07 2.12
N ASN A 290 27.14 21.23 1.64
CA ASN A 290 27.94 22.21 0.91
C ASN A 290 27.56 23.63 1.31
N LYS A 291 28.53 24.39 1.81
CA LYS A 291 28.35 25.77 2.25
C LYS A 291 27.95 26.76 1.12
N SER A 292 28.05 26.34 -0.14
CA SER A 292 27.61 27.15 -1.30
C SER A 292 26.14 26.96 -1.64
N MET A 293 25.38 26.20 -0.85
CA MET A 293 23.94 26.01 -1.09
C MET A 293 23.20 27.34 -0.94
N LEU A 294 22.31 27.60 -1.90
CA LEU A 294 21.44 28.76 -1.86
C LEU A 294 20.27 28.53 -0.88
N PRO A 295 19.71 29.57 -0.28
CA PRO A 295 18.52 29.44 0.59
C PRO A 295 17.36 28.72 -0.06
N SER A 296 17.14 28.88 -1.37
CA SER A 296 16.12 28.13 -2.12
C SER A 296 16.43 26.63 -2.19
N GLU A 297 17.69 26.26 -2.43
CA GLU A 297 18.11 24.86 -2.44
C GLU A 297 17.93 24.21 -1.06
N ILE A 298 18.25 24.92 0.02
CA ILE A 298 18.06 24.46 1.41
C ILE A 298 16.58 24.22 1.70
N MET A 299 15.70 25.10 1.29
CA MET A 299 14.26 25.02 1.56
C MET A 299 13.56 23.88 0.83
N ILE A 300 13.98 23.58 -0.41
CA ILE A 300 13.31 22.58 -1.27
C ILE A 300 14.11 21.28 -1.44
N SER A 301 15.19 21.10 -0.70
CA SER A 301 15.95 19.86 -0.65
C SER A 301 15.14 18.80 0.09
N GLU A 302 15.09 17.60 -0.47
CA GLU A 302 14.41 16.44 0.10
C GLU A 302 15.41 15.40 0.63
N SER A 303 16.60 15.85 1.10
CA SER A 303 17.53 14.97 1.82
C SER A 303 16.81 14.22 2.92
N GLN A 304 17.01 12.93 2.97
CA GLN A 304 16.25 12.01 3.82
C GLN A 304 16.81 11.97 5.27
N GLU A 305 16.17 11.17 6.11
CA GLU A 305 16.54 10.97 7.52
C GLU A 305 16.63 12.27 8.29
N ARG A 306 15.60 13.13 8.12
CA ARG A 306 15.47 14.40 8.85
C ARG A 306 14.08 14.53 9.45
N MET A 307 14.01 15.10 10.65
CA MET A 307 12.77 15.42 11.35
C MET A 307 12.83 16.80 11.99
N LEU A 308 11.70 17.51 12.01
CA LEU A 308 11.51 18.74 12.77
C LEU A 308 10.95 18.42 14.15
N PHE A 309 11.68 18.82 15.18
CA PHE A 309 11.25 18.74 16.58
C PHE A 309 10.84 20.13 17.06
N ILE A 310 9.67 20.21 17.69
CA ILE A 310 9.22 21.42 18.39
C ILE A 310 9.26 21.12 19.88
N ILE A 311 10.06 21.88 20.60
CA ILE A 311 10.39 21.61 22.01
C ILE A 311 10.25 22.85 22.87
N ASP A 312 9.93 22.66 24.13
CA ASP A 312 10.09 23.73 25.12
C ASP A 312 11.57 24.13 25.23
N LYS A 313 11.85 25.42 25.30
CA LYS A 313 13.21 25.94 25.46
C LYS A 313 13.92 25.32 26.67
N LEU A 314 13.20 24.98 27.73
CA LEU A 314 13.76 24.38 28.95
C LEU A 314 14.25 22.95 28.71
N GLU A 315 13.66 22.23 27.75
CA GLU A 315 14.03 20.86 27.38
C GLU A 315 15.23 20.78 26.41
N SER A 316 15.77 21.93 25.98
CA SER A 316 16.86 21.99 25.00
C SER A 316 18.10 21.19 25.42
N GLN A 317 18.47 21.20 26.70
CA GLN A 317 19.65 20.47 27.19
C GLN A 317 19.39 18.97 27.28
N ASN A 318 18.16 18.56 27.64
CA ASN A 318 17.74 17.15 27.69
C ASN A 318 17.75 16.55 26.29
N LEU A 319 17.14 17.22 25.33
CA LEU A 319 17.16 16.78 23.91
C LEU A 319 18.59 16.71 23.38
N LYS A 320 19.42 17.74 23.65
CA LYS A 320 20.84 17.75 23.24
C LYS A 320 21.59 16.54 23.78
N SER A 321 21.37 16.17 25.05
CA SER A 321 22.02 15.01 25.69
C SER A 321 21.61 13.71 24.97
N ILE A 322 20.33 13.57 24.61
CA ILE A 322 19.82 12.41 23.86
C ILE A 322 20.48 12.34 22.47
N LEU A 323 20.43 13.44 21.71
CA LEU A 323 20.95 13.45 20.33
C LEU A 323 22.47 13.19 20.30
N ASN A 324 23.21 13.73 21.24
CA ASN A 324 24.65 13.46 21.37
C ASN A 324 24.96 11.99 21.75
N LYS A 325 24.11 11.34 22.58
CA LYS A 325 24.22 9.91 22.89
C LYS A 325 24.13 9.02 21.64
N TYR A 326 23.30 9.41 20.69
CA TYR A 326 23.11 8.69 19.43
C TYR A 326 23.96 9.26 18.28
N GLU A 327 24.85 10.23 18.55
CA GLU A 327 25.73 10.89 17.57
C GLU A 327 24.96 11.52 16.39
N ILE A 328 23.72 11.98 16.64
CA ILE A 328 22.87 12.58 15.60
C ILE A 328 23.10 14.08 15.53
N GLN A 329 23.30 14.59 14.34
CA GLN A 329 23.40 16.03 14.08
C GLN A 329 22.06 16.72 14.29
N TYR A 330 22.09 17.95 14.80
CA TYR A 330 20.90 18.79 14.95
C TYR A 330 21.25 20.27 14.83
N SER A 331 20.27 21.07 14.43
CA SER A 331 20.37 22.52 14.35
C SER A 331 19.14 23.17 14.99
N ILE A 332 19.33 24.10 15.91
CA ILE A 332 18.23 24.98 16.35
C ILE A 332 18.07 26.03 15.26
N ILE A 333 16.99 25.93 14.49
CA ILE A 333 16.75 26.74 13.29
C ILE A 333 15.80 27.89 13.52
N GLY A 334 15.18 27.99 14.70
CA GLY A 334 14.22 29.07 14.94
C GLY A 334 13.37 28.85 16.15
N LYS A 335 12.26 29.57 16.17
CA LYS A 335 11.30 29.56 17.28
C LYS A 335 9.87 29.75 16.79
N VAL A 336 8.95 29.29 17.60
CA VAL A 336 7.51 29.53 17.45
C VAL A 336 7.20 30.97 17.85
N ILE A 337 6.41 31.65 17.04
CA ILE A 337 5.97 33.03 17.27
C ILE A 337 4.45 33.14 17.24
N GLU A 338 3.92 34.25 17.70
CA GLU A 338 2.47 34.54 17.63
C GLU A 338 2.01 34.73 16.19
N GLY A 339 0.73 34.40 15.91
CA GLY A 339 0.13 34.54 14.57
C GLY A 339 0.38 33.35 13.66
N TYR A 340 0.43 33.58 12.34
CA TYR A 340 0.53 32.57 11.30
C TYR A 340 1.69 32.85 10.31
N ASP A 341 2.59 33.76 10.67
CA ASP A 341 3.65 34.16 9.77
C ASP A 341 4.77 33.12 9.71
N LEU A 342 5.09 32.70 8.49
CA LEU A 342 6.30 31.93 8.19
C LEU A 342 7.36 32.93 7.72
N ILE A 343 8.35 33.19 8.57
CA ILE A 343 9.45 34.11 8.33
C ILE A 343 10.71 33.29 8.12
N ILE A 344 11.32 33.39 6.95
CA ILE A 344 12.59 32.73 6.63
C ILE A 344 13.69 33.77 6.53
N ARG A 345 14.75 33.56 7.34
CA ARG A 345 15.94 34.40 7.40
C ARG A 345 17.18 33.68 6.92
N PHE A 346 18.14 34.45 6.46
CA PHE A 346 19.49 33.99 6.19
C PHE A 346 20.47 35.10 6.52
N ASN A 347 21.45 34.82 7.40
CA ASN A 347 22.38 35.84 7.97
C ASN A 347 21.61 37.02 8.58
N GLY A 348 20.53 36.76 9.31
CA GLY A 348 19.68 37.74 9.97
C GLY A 348 18.75 38.55 9.04
N LYS A 349 18.86 38.42 7.72
CA LYS A 349 18.01 39.13 6.76
C LYS A 349 16.78 38.30 6.43
N ILE A 350 15.60 38.92 6.45
CA ILE A 350 14.36 38.28 5.99
C ILE A 350 14.43 38.06 4.48
N LEU A 351 14.33 36.82 4.04
CA LEU A 351 14.30 36.41 2.64
C LEU A 351 12.90 36.03 2.16
N ALA A 352 12.06 35.50 3.04
CA ALA A 352 10.65 35.23 2.75
C ALA A 352 9.80 35.56 3.99
N HIS A 353 8.58 36.06 3.73
CA HIS A 353 7.58 36.36 4.75
C HIS A 353 6.19 36.17 4.19
N MET A 354 5.53 35.10 4.60
CA MET A 354 4.23 34.69 4.07
C MET A 354 3.38 34.07 5.19
N PRO A 355 2.04 34.19 5.14
CA PRO A 355 1.18 33.41 6.02
C PRO A 355 1.29 31.91 5.72
N SER A 356 1.58 31.09 6.73
CA SER A 356 1.76 29.64 6.55
C SER A 356 0.53 28.95 5.97
N TYR A 357 -0.67 29.37 6.38
CA TYR A 357 -1.91 28.84 5.83
C TYR A 357 -2.08 29.10 4.33
N LEU A 358 -1.53 30.21 3.82
CA LEU A 358 -1.52 30.50 2.38
C LEU A 358 -0.57 29.56 1.64
N VAL A 359 0.57 29.27 2.24
CA VAL A 359 1.57 28.35 1.67
C VAL A 359 1.01 26.92 1.65
N SER A 360 0.50 26.40 2.78
CA SER A 360 0.02 25.01 2.93
C SER A 360 -1.34 24.71 2.26
N HIS A 361 -2.04 25.74 1.73
CA HIS A 361 -3.36 25.57 1.13
C HIS A 361 -3.39 26.02 -0.33
N ALA A 362 -2.97 25.13 -1.21
CA ALA A 362 -3.05 25.38 -2.66
C ALA A 362 -4.49 25.60 -3.14
N PRO A 363 -4.71 26.48 -4.15
CA PRO A 363 -6.00 26.64 -4.77
C PRO A 363 -6.44 25.33 -5.47
N LEU A 364 -7.62 24.82 -5.12
CA LEU A 364 -8.15 23.60 -5.70
C LEU A 364 -8.43 23.74 -7.19
N ILE A 365 -8.11 22.69 -7.93
CA ILE A 365 -8.34 22.63 -9.39
C ILE A 365 -9.54 21.72 -9.67
N GLN A 366 -10.46 22.23 -10.49
CA GLN A 366 -11.57 21.43 -10.99
C GLN A 366 -11.17 20.76 -12.31
N ARG A 367 -10.96 19.45 -12.29
CA ARG A 367 -10.63 18.64 -13.45
C ARG A 367 -11.88 18.22 -14.21
N LYS A 368 -11.81 18.20 -15.52
CA LYS A 368 -12.86 17.64 -16.38
C LYS A 368 -12.83 16.11 -16.32
N THR A 369 -13.97 15.48 -16.58
CA THR A 369 -14.08 14.02 -16.67
C THR A 369 -14.79 13.63 -17.95
N LYS A 370 -14.37 12.49 -18.54
CA LYS A 370 -14.96 11.91 -19.72
C LYS A 370 -14.89 10.39 -19.65
N TYR A 371 -15.96 9.71 -20.03
CA TYR A 371 -15.96 8.25 -20.12
C TYR A 371 -14.93 7.78 -21.15
N PRO A 372 -14.04 6.83 -20.81
CA PRO A 372 -12.93 6.42 -21.67
C PRO A 372 -13.42 5.78 -23.00
N GLN A 373 -12.83 6.24 -24.11
CA GLN A 373 -13.19 5.71 -25.42
C GLN A 373 -12.69 4.28 -25.62
N TYR A 374 -11.56 3.91 -25.00
CA TYR A 374 -11.02 2.56 -25.10
C TYR A 374 -11.97 1.52 -24.52
N LEU A 375 -12.70 1.83 -23.45
CA LEU A 375 -13.71 0.91 -22.87
C LEU A 375 -14.84 0.59 -23.85
N ARG A 376 -15.27 1.58 -24.64
CA ARG A 376 -16.29 1.34 -25.70
C ARG A 376 -15.75 0.40 -26.79
N ARG A 377 -14.47 0.53 -27.15
CA ARG A 377 -13.83 -0.32 -28.15
C ARG A 377 -13.69 -1.75 -27.65
N LEU A 378 -13.14 -1.94 -26.44
CA LEU A 378 -12.97 -3.25 -25.82
C LEU A 378 -14.29 -4.00 -25.73
N LYS A 379 -15.37 -3.34 -25.29
CA LYS A 379 -16.70 -3.97 -25.18
C LYS A 379 -17.26 -4.44 -26.52
N LYS A 380 -16.92 -3.76 -27.65
CA LYS A 380 -17.37 -4.16 -28.99
C LYS A 380 -16.52 -5.27 -29.61
N SER A 381 -15.24 -5.35 -29.30
CA SER A 381 -14.29 -6.28 -29.94
C SER A 381 -14.07 -7.55 -29.15
N PHE A 382 -14.60 -7.66 -27.94
CA PHE A 382 -14.38 -8.84 -27.10
C PHE A 382 -15.15 -10.05 -27.62
N ALA A 383 -14.45 -11.19 -27.75
CA ALA A 383 -15.02 -12.49 -28.03
C ALA A 383 -14.52 -13.49 -26.98
N THR A 384 -15.45 -14.23 -26.39
CA THR A 384 -15.14 -15.26 -25.39
C THR A 384 -14.22 -16.33 -26.00
N PRO A 385 -13.07 -16.63 -25.37
CA PRO A 385 -12.17 -17.65 -25.87
C PRO A 385 -12.79 -19.04 -25.73
N LYS A 386 -12.22 -20.00 -26.48
CA LYS A 386 -12.64 -21.42 -26.37
C LYS A 386 -12.01 -22.06 -25.14
N THR A 387 -12.74 -22.95 -24.50
CA THR A 387 -12.25 -23.82 -23.42
C THR A 387 -10.99 -24.58 -23.84
N PRO A 388 -9.92 -24.58 -23.05
CA PRO A 388 -8.71 -25.37 -23.31
C PRO A 388 -9.02 -26.86 -23.39
N LYS A 389 -8.34 -27.57 -24.29
CA LYS A 389 -8.46 -29.04 -24.39
C LYS A 389 -7.73 -29.76 -23.23
N ASP A 390 -6.69 -29.11 -22.67
CA ASP A 390 -5.86 -29.66 -21.61
C ASP A 390 -5.91 -28.72 -20.40
N LEU A 391 -6.76 -29.08 -19.44
CA LEU A 391 -6.96 -28.32 -18.20
C LEU A 391 -5.81 -28.54 -17.22
N ASN A 392 -5.09 -29.67 -17.24
CA ASN A 392 -3.88 -29.87 -16.45
C ASN A 392 -2.84 -28.81 -16.82
N ARG A 393 -2.59 -28.66 -18.11
CA ARG A 393 -1.67 -27.64 -18.61
C ARG A 393 -2.15 -26.22 -18.28
N ALA A 394 -3.46 -25.96 -18.33
CA ALA A 394 -4.00 -24.65 -17.99
C ALA A 394 -3.71 -24.27 -16.52
N ILE A 395 -3.98 -25.17 -15.56
CA ILE A 395 -3.65 -24.95 -14.13
C ILE A 395 -2.14 -24.69 -13.95
N LEU A 396 -1.28 -25.53 -14.55
CA LEU A 396 0.17 -25.38 -14.42
C LEU A 396 0.68 -24.04 -15.00
N LEU A 397 0.13 -23.61 -16.14
CA LEU A 397 0.45 -22.31 -16.72
C LEU A 397 -0.04 -21.15 -15.85
N MET A 398 -1.24 -21.25 -15.29
CA MET A 398 -1.76 -20.23 -14.37
C MET A 398 -0.88 -20.11 -13.13
N LEU A 399 -0.44 -21.22 -12.52
CA LEU A 399 0.48 -21.21 -11.39
C LEU A 399 1.88 -20.65 -11.75
N SER A 400 2.29 -20.75 -13.02
CA SER A 400 3.55 -20.19 -13.50
C SER A 400 3.46 -18.71 -13.90
N ASN A 401 2.28 -18.11 -13.86
CA ASN A 401 2.11 -16.67 -14.07
C ASN A 401 2.84 -15.89 -12.97
N PRO A 402 3.77 -14.97 -13.29
CA PRO A 402 4.52 -14.22 -12.29
C PRO A 402 3.66 -13.50 -11.25
N THR A 403 2.46 -13.03 -11.62
CA THR A 403 1.51 -12.40 -10.70
C THR A 403 0.96 -13.40 -9.68
N ILE A 404 0.75 -14.67 -10.06
CA ILE A 404 0.27 -15.76 -9.18
C ILE A 404 1.42 -16.48 -8.50
N ALA A 405 2.47 -16.83 -9.22
CA ALA A 405 3.60 -17.63 -8.75
C ALA A 405 4.18 -17.17 -7.41
N SER A 406 4.82 -18.08 -6.70
CA SER A 406 5.50 -17.82 -5.42
C SER A 406 6.38 -16.58 -5.47
N LYS A 407 6.25 -15.72 -4.49
CA LYS A 407 7.11 -14.53 -4.28
C LYS A 407 8.29 -14.83 -3.36
N GLY A 408 8.65 -16.11 -3.19
CA GLY A 408 9.73 -16.57 -2.31
C GLY A 408 11.02 -15.80 -2.51
N TRP A 409 11.46 -15.61 -3.75
CA TRP A 409 12.65 -14.83 -4.06
C TRP A 409 12.61 -13.39 -3.52
N ILE A 410 11.44 -12.79 -3.41
CA ILE A 410 11.25 -11.43 -2.89
C ILE A 410 11.32 -11.46 -1.37
N TYR A 411 10.38 -12.14 -0.70
CA TYR A 411 10.25 -12.05 0.75
C TYR A 411 11.37 -12.77 1.53
N GLN A 412 12.14 -13.67 0.90
CA GLN A 412 13.32 -14.28 1.52
C GLN A 412 14.51 -13.32 1.66
N GLN A 413 14.49 -12.17 0.99
CA GLN A 413 15.48 -11.10 1.15
C GLN A 413 15.16 -10.18 2.35
N TYR A 414 13.93 -10.21 2.80
CA TYR A 414 13.44 -9.41 3.92
C TYR A 414 13.59 -10.17 5.24
N ASP A 415 14.09 -9.48 6.29
CA ASP A 415 13.88 -10.00 7.63
C ASP A 415 12.39 -9.82 7.97
N SER A 416 11.69 -10.92 8.12
CA SER A 416 10.27 -10.94 8.47
C SER A 416 10.02 -11.28 9.94
N GLU A 417 11.08 -11.50 10.75
CA GLU A 417 10.98 -12.01 12.11
C GLU A 417 11.61 -11.11 13.17
N VAL A 418 12.36 -10.08 12.81
CA VAL A 418 12.96 -9.15 13.78
C VAL A 418 11.88 -8.56 14.69
N GLY A 419 12.16 -8.51 15.99
CA GLY A 419 11.17 -8.14 17.00
C GLY A 419 10.26 -9.29 17.48
N ILE A 420 10.32 -10.49 16.86
CA ILE A 420 9.65 -11.75 17.29
C ILE A 420 8.13 -11.57 17.43
N ARG A 421 7.50 -10.85 16.50
CA ARG A 421 6.05 -10.56 16.49
C ARG A 421 5.28 -11.32 15.43
N THR A 422 5.94 -11.77 14.36
CA THR A 422 5.29 -12.35 13.19
C THR A 422 4.81 -13.76 13.48
N VAL A 423 3.49 -13.96 13.45
CA VAL A 423 2.82 -15.25 13.68
C VAL A 423 2.51 -15.96 12.37
N ILE A 424 1.88 -15.25 11.41
CA ILE A 424 1.72 -15.71 10.02
C ILE A 424 2.73 -14.95 9.16
N LYS A 425 3.71 -15.70 8.64
CA LYS A 425 4.82 -15.15 7.84
C LYS A 425 4.42 -14.99 6.37
N PRO A 426 5.19 -14.21 5.60
CA PRO A 426 4.99 -14.13 4.15
C PRO A 426 4.91 -15.52 3.50
N GLY A 427 3.90 -15.72 2.66
CA GLY A 427 3.65 -16.98 1.97
C GLY A 427 2.94 -18.07 2.79
N GLN A 428 2.56 -17.85 4.04
CA GLN A 428 1.89 -18.86 4.88
C GLN A 428 0.37 -18.66 5.01
N GLY A 429 -0.15 -17.53 4.61
CA GLY A 429 -1.58 -17.24 4.69
C GLY A 429 -1.94 -16.00 3.88
N ASP A 430 -3.21 -15.68 3.83
CA ASP A 430 -3.74 -14.61 2.97
C ASP A 430 -3.37 -13.21 3.47
N SER A 431 -3.14 -13.06 4.78
CA SER A 431 -2.59 -11.85 5.38
C SER A 431 -1.49 -12.16 6.39
N SER A 432 -0.65 -11.19 6.67
CA SER A 432 0.31 -11.31 7.76
C SER A 432 -0.35 -11.07 9.11
N VAL A 433 0.06 -11.82 10.14
CA VAL A 433 -0.46 -11.67 11.50
C VAL A 433 0.69 -11.39 12.45
N LEU A 434 0.56 -10.33 13.24
CA LEU A 434 1.55 -9.88 14.22
C LEU A 434 0.97 -9.91 15.63
N LYS A 435 1.76 -10.38 16.60
CA LYS A 435 1.46 -10.32 18.04
C LYS A 435 1.80 -8.93 18.58
N LEU A 436 0.89 -8.35 19.36
CA LEU A 436 1.05 -7.06 20.01
C LEU A 436 1.32 -7.23 21.51
N GLU A 437 2.02 -6.26 22.13
CA GLU A 437 2.33 -6.31 23.58
C GLU A 437 1.10 -6.33 24.47
N ASN A 438 -0.03 -5.80 24.00
CA ASN A 438 -1.30 -5.82 24.76
C ASN A 438 -2.01 -7.18 24.75
N GLY A 439 -1.39 -8.23 24.19
CA GLY A 439 -1.92 -9.59 24.12
C GLY A 439 -2.88 -9.85 22.96
N LYS A 440 -3.11 -8.85 22.10
CA LYS A 440 -3.90 -9.01 20.87
C LYS A 440 -3.02 -9.22 19.66
N TYR A 441 -3.66 -9.42 18.50
CA TYR A 441 -2.98 -9.61 17.22
C TYR A 441 -3.57 -8.65 16.18
N VAL A 442 -2.73 -8.18 15.29
CA VAL A 442 -3.14 -7.42 14.12
C VAL A 442 -2.86 -8.25 12.86
N SER A 443 -3.86 -8.32 11.98
CA SER A 443 -3.66 -8.85 10.63
C SER A 443 -3.72 -7.71 9.62
N MET A 444 -2.91 -7.80 8.57
CA MET A 444 -2.91 -6.78 7.52
C MET A 444 -2.57 -7.38 6.16
N LYS A 445 -3.24 -6.86 5.13
CA LYS A 445 -3.02 -7.17 3.72
C LYS A 445 -3.07 -5.91 2.87
N LEU A 446 -2.17 -5.83 1.88
CA LEU A 446 -2.27 -4.90 0.76
C LEU A 446 -2.75 -5.65 -0.48
N ASP A 447 -3.73 -5.12 -1.18
CA ASP A 447 -4.28 -5.68 -2.41
C ASP A 447 -4.53 -4.64 -3.48
N GLY A 448 -4.42 -5.06 -4.74
CA GLY A 448 -4.74 -4.27 -5.91
C GLY A 448 -4.94 -5.15 -7.16
N ASN A 449 -5.65 -4.63 -8.15
CA ASN A 449 -5.86 -5.32 -9.42
C ASN A 449 -5.99 -4.29 -10.56
N SER A 450 -4.85 -3.96 -11.16
CA SER A 450 -4.79 -2.95 -12.22
C SER A 450 -5.56 -3.36 -13.48
N LYS A 451 -5.63 -4.66 -13.77
CA LYS A 451 -6.31 -5.21 -14.95
C LYS A 451 -7.82 -5.04 -14.86
N GLN A 452 -8.41 -5.42 -13.73
CA GLN A 452 -9.85 -5.20 -13.48
C GLN A 452 -10.17 -3.71 -13.39
N CYS A 453 -9.35 -2.90 -12.73
CA CYS A 453 -9.52 -1.45 -12.66
C CYS A 453 -9.41 -0.76 -14.03
N TYR A 454 -8.62 -1.31 -14.97
CA TYR A 454 -8.53 -0.79 -16.32
C TYR A 454 -9.85 -0.97 -17.09
N LEU A 455 -10.51 -2.11 -16.93
CA LEU A 455 -11.79 -2.41 -17.58
C LEU A 455 -12.98 -1.73 -16.90
N ASN A 456 -12.96 -1.66 -15.57
CA ASN A 456 -13.98 -1.01 -14.78
C ASN A 456 -13.39 -0.48 -13.45
N PRO A 457 -12.97 0.79 -13.39
CA PRO A 457 -12.33 1.35 -12.18
C PRO A 457 -13.20 1.26 -10.92
N TYR A 458 -14.53 1.30 -11.07
CA TYR A 458 -15.44 1.18 -9.94
C TYR A 458 -15.48 -0.26 -9.40
N GLN A 459 -15.77 -1.24 -10.25
CA GLN A 459 -15.85 -2.64 -9.84
C GLN A 459 -14.47 -3.21 -9.47
N GLY A 460 -13.42 -2.88 -10.22
CA GLY A 460 -12.06 -3.32 -9.88
C GLY A 460 -11.62 -2.80 -8.51
N THR A 461 -11.92 -1.54 -8.16
CA THR A 461 -11.63 -1.00 -6.82
C THR A 461 -12.49 -1.67 -5.73
N LEU A 462 -13.76 -1.99 -6.01
CA LEU A 462 -14.57 -2.78 -5.09
C LEU A 462 -13.99 -4.18 -4.89
N GLY A 463 -13.51 -4.81 -5.96
CA GLY A 463 -12.82 -6.10 -5.90
C GLY A 463 -11.62 -6.06 -4.96
N CYS A 464 -10.74 -5.05 -5.12
CA CYS A 464 -9.57 -4.87 -4.23
C CYS A 464 -9.98 -4.69 -2.76
N LEU A 465 -11.03 -3.92 -2.47
CA LEU A 465 -11.54 -3.72 -1.11
C LEU A 465 -12.07 -5.01 -0.50
N SER A 466 -12.90 -5.74 -1.26
CA SER A 466 -13.48 -7.01 -0.85
C SER A 466 -12.39 -8.05 -0.64
N GLU A 467 -11.40 -8.15 -1.54
CA GLU A 467 -10.26 -9.07 -1.46
C GLU A 467 -9.39 -8.80 -0.24
N ALA A 468 -8.97 -7.55 0.00
CA ALA A 468 -8.19 -7.19 1.17
C ALA A 468 -8.90 -7.54 2.48
N CYS A 469 -10.22 -7.30 2.56
CA CYS A 469 -11.03 -7.69 3.72
C CYS A 469 -11.17 -9.21 3.86
N ARG A 470 -11.36 -9.95 2.75
CA ARG A 470 -11.42 -11.42 2.76
C ARG A 470 -10.12 -12.03 3.25
N ASN A 471 -8.98 -11.53 2.78
CA ASN A 471 -7.66 -12.00 3.18
C ASN A 471 -7.44 -11.84 4.69
N VAL A 472 -7.84 -10.70 5.25
CA VAL A 472 -7.82 -10.46 6.70
C VAL A 472 -8.74 -11.45 7.44
N ILE A 473 -9.94 -11.73 6.91
CA ILE A 473 -10.89 -12.67 7.50
C ILE A 473 -10.34 -14.10 7.46
N CYS A 474 -9.70 -14.53 6.37
CA CYS A 474 -9.11 -15.86 6.24
C CYS A 474 -8.06 -16.17 7.29
N THR A 475 -7.37 -15.16 7.82
CA THR A 475 -6.40 -15.33 8.90
C THR A 475 -7.00 -15.09 10.30
N GLY A 476 -8.32 -14.95 10.41
CA GLY A 476 -9.06 -14.80 11.68
C GLY A 476 -9.30 -13.36 12.10
N GLY A 477 -8.83 -12.37 11.33
CA GLY A 477 -8.98 -10.95 11.60
C GLY A 477 -10.40 -10.42 11.36
N ALA A 478 -10.85 -9.48 12.17
CA ALA A 478 -12.02 -8.67 11.90
C ALA A 478 -11.56 -7.35 11.27
N PRO A 479 -11.89 -7.04 10.01
CA PRO A 479 -11.50 -5.77 9.39
C PRO A 479 -12.01 -4.56 10.21
N ILE A 480 -11.11 -3.67 10.61
CA ILE A 480 -11.41 -2.51 11.48
C ILE A 480 -11.09 -1.16 10.83
N ALA A 481 -10.22 -1.13 9.82
CA ALA A 481 -9.88 0.07 9.09
C ALA A 481 -9.30 -0.26 7.70
N ILE A 482 -9.38 0.73 6.81
CA ILE A 482 -8.77 0.75 5.49
C ILE A 482 -7.75 1.89 5.42
N VAL A 483 -6.65 1.65 4.72
CA VAL A 483 -5.81 2.68 4.11
C VAL A 483 -5.80 2.46 2.60
N ASP A 484 -5.70 3.54 1.83
CA ASP A 484 -5.73 3.46 0.38
C ASP A 484 -4.58 4.23 -0.28
N HIS A 485 -4.11 3.75 -1.42
CA HIS A 485 -3.24 4.50 -2.28
C HIS A 485 -3.77 4.51 -3.71
N LEU A 486 -4.18 5.68 -4.17
CA LEU A 486 -4.82 5.85 -5.47
C LEU A 486 -3.81 6.33 -6.51
N GLN A 487 -3.45 5.48 -7.47
CA GLN A 487 -2.39 5.72 -8.45
C GLN A 487 -2.94 5.78 -9.87
N PHE A 488 -2.72 6.92 -10.53
CA PHE A 488 -3.28 7.23 -11.85
C PHE A 488 -2.28 8.05 -12.68
N GLY A 489 -2.50 8.14 -13.99
CA GLY A 489 -1.78 9.05 -14.88
C GLY A 489 -2.10 10.52 -14.63
N ALA A 490 -1.78 11.40 -15.59
CA ALA A 490 -1.97 12.84 -15.49
C ALA A 490 -3.45 13.23 -15.30
N PRO A 491 -3.78 14.05 -14.28
CA PRO A 491 -5.16 14.46 -13.97
C PRO A 491 -5.77 15.42 -15.00
N GLU A 492 -4.97 16.00 -15.89
CA GLU A 492 -5.41 16.79 -17.03
C GLU A 492 -6.14 15.94 -18.08
N ASN A 493 -5.81 14.65 -18.15
CA ASN A 493 -6.52 13.70 -19.02
C ASN A 493 -7.90 13.41 -18.42
N PRO A 494 -9.01 13.82 -19.09
CA PRO A 494 -10.34 13.67 -18.53
C PRO A 494 -10.80 12.20 -18.44
N GLU A 495 -10.21 11.27 -19.20
CA GLU A 495 -10.49 9.84 -19.14
C GLU A 495 -9.79 9.20 -17.92
N VAL A 496 -8.55 9.59 -17.62
CA VAL A 496 -7.81 9.20 -16.41
C VAL A 496 -8.53 9.71 -15.16
N PHE A 497 -8.90 10.99 -15.16
CA PHE A 497 -9.56 11.57 -13.98
C PHE A 497 -10.98 11.04 -13.75
N TRP A 498 -11.64 10.56 -14.81
CA TRP A 498 -12.90 9.81 -14.67
C TRP A 498 -12.66 8.51 -13.89
N GLY A 499 -11.61 7.75 -14.22
CA GLY A 499 -11.22 6.52 -13.52
C GLY A 499 -10.97 6.77 -12.04
N PHE A 500 -10.16 7.80 -11.70
CA PHE A 500 -9.93 8.22 -10.32
C PHE A 500 -11.23 8.46 -9.55
N LYS A 501 -12.17 9.19 -10.13
CA LYS A 501 -13.47 9.44 -9.48
C LYS A 501 -14.30 8.18 -9.27
N GLN A 502 -14.21 7.19 -10.17
CA GLN A 502 -14.91 5.92 -10.00
C GLN A 502 -14.31 5.12 -8.84
N SER A 503 -12.99 5.11 -8.69
CA SER A 503 -12.32 4.44 -7.57
C SER A 503 -12.66 5.10 -6.22
N VAL A 504 -12.64 6.42 -6.13
CA VAL A 504 -13.10 7.13 -4.90
C VAL A 504 -14.56 6.81 -4.57
N ARG A 505 -15.42 6.73 -5.59
CA ARG A 505 -16.84 6.35 -5.40
C ARG A 505 -16.97 4.93 -4.85
N ALA A 506 -16.18 3.98 -5.34
CA ALA A 506 -16.15 2.61 -4.86
C ALA A 506 -15.76 2.55 -3.38
N LEU A 507 -14.63 3.19 -3.00
CA LEU A 507 -14.17 3.32 -1.62
C LEU A 507 -15.27 3.90 -0.72
N MET A 508 -15.84 5.03 -1.11
CA MET A 508 -16.89 5.69 -0.33
C MET A 508 -18.08 4.76 -0.09
N GLN A 509 -18.58 4.08 -1.12
CA GLN A 509 -19.80 3.27 -1.01
C GLN A 509 -19.56 1.99 -0.20
N TYR A 510 -18.45 1.27 -0.46
CA TYR A 510 -18.10 0.05 0.27
C TYR A 510 -17.85 0.34 1.76
N CYS A 511 -17.02 1.34 2.07
CA CYS A 511 -16.68 1.70 3.45
C CYS A 511 -17.88 2.27 4.22
N THR A 512 -18.79 2.99 3.55
CA THR A 512 -20.05 3.44 4.17
C THR A 512 -20.96 2.26 4.51
N PHE A 513 -21.11 1.28 3.60
CA PHE A 513 -21.95 0.10 3.82
C PHE A 513 -21.38 -0.80 4.92
N THR A 514 -20.10 -1.12 4.86
CA THR A 514 -19.41 -2.00 5.82
C THR A 514 -19.13 -1.32 7.17
N LYS A 515 -19.19 0.01 7.22
CA LYS A 515 -18.82 0.85 8.37
C LYS A 515 -17.36 0.71 8.76
N ILE A 516 -16.49 0.35 7.79
CA ILE A 516 -15.05 0.30 7.99
C ILE A 516 -14.48 1.66 7.57
N PRO A 517 -13.83 2.42 8.47
CA PRO A 517 -13.33 3.76 8.17
C PRO A 517 -12.06 3.69 7.29
N VAL A 518 -11.90 4.69 6.42
CA VAL A 518 -10.64 4.98 5.73
C VAL A 518 -9.86 5.97 6.61
N ILE A 519 -8.77 5.52 7.20
CA ILE A 519 -8.06 6.29 8.24
C ILE A 519 -6.81 7.01 7.76
N GLY A 520 -6.38 6.74 6.55
CA GLY A 520 -5.23 7.35 5.90
C GLY A 520 -5.14 6.90 4.46
N GLY A 521 -4.27 7.53 3.72
CA GLY A 521 -4.03 7.18 2.32
C GLY A 521 -3.25 8.25 1.57
N LYS A 522 -2.90 7.92 0.34
CA LYS A 522 -2.13 8.75 -0.58
C LYS A 522 -2.79 8.80 -1.96
N VAL A 523 -2.57 9.87 -2.69
CA VAL A 523 -2.90 9.95 -4.12
C VAL A 523 -1.63 10.25 -4.90
N SER A 524 -1.26 9.37 -5.82
CA SER A 524 -0.16 9.56 -6.75
C SER A 524 -0.71 9.73 -8.16
N LEU A 525 -0.43 10.87 -8.76
CA LEU A 525 -0.82 11.21 -10.13
C LEU A 525 0.42 11.32 -11.02
N TYR A 526 0.23 11.48 -12.33
CA TYR A 526 1.30 11.54 -13.33
C TYR A 526 2.12 10.24 -13.48
N ASN A 527 1.58 9.08 -13.01
CA ASN A 527 2.22 7.79 -13.24
C ASN A 527 2.08 7.42 -14.72
N GLU A 528 2.99 7.89 -15.53
CA GLU A 528 2.98 7.70 -16.98
C GLU A 528 4.36 7.83 -17.60
N THR A 529 4.55 7.13 -18.72
CA THR A 529 5.75 7.17 -19.55
C THR A 529 5.44 7.82 -20.91
N GLN A 530 6.41 7.81 -21.81
CA GLN A 530 6.19 8.20 -23.20
C GLN A 530 5.16 7.31 -23.92
N LYS A 531 4.94 6.08 -23.42
CA LYS A 531 3.96 5.11 -23.96
C LYS A 531 2.52 5.41 -23.51
N GLY A 532 2.33 6.26 -22.49
CA GLY A 532 1.03 6.63 -21.93
C GLY A 532 0.93 6.40 -20.42
N PRO A 533 -0.27 6.59 -19.85
CA PRO A 533 -0.53 6.36 -18.43
C PRO A 533 -0.52 4.86 -18.11
N ILE A 534 -0.17 4.55 -16.85
CA ILE A 534 -0.37 3.21 -16.29
C ILE A 534 -1.86 2.85 -16.28
N LYS A 535 -2.19 1.57 -16.17
CA LYS A 535 -3.54 1.14 -15.79
C LYS A 535 -3.89 1.74 -14.42
N PRO A 536 -5.16 2.12 -14.14
CA PRO A 536 -5.59 2.55 -12.80
C PRO A 536 -5.18 1.53 -11.74
N SER A 537 -4.41 1.94 -10.75
CA SER A 537 -3.80 1.02 -9.77
C SER A 537 -4.08 1.48 -8.33
N PRO A 538 -5.34 1.41 -7.85
CA PRO A 538 -5.61 1.58 -6.44
C PRO A 538 -5.01 0.40 -5.67
N ILE A 539 -4.29 0.72 -4.58
CA ILE A 539 -3.80 -0.24 -3.59
C ILE A 539 -4.62 -0.04 -2.33
N ILE A 540 -5.14 -1.12 -1.78
CA ILE A 540 -5.99 -1.10 -0.60
C ILE A 540 -5.29 -1.88 0.51
N GLY A 541 -5.09 -1.25 1.65
CA GLY A 541 -4.62 -1.90 2.86
C GLY A 541 -5.78 -2.12 3.83
N ALA A 542 -6.10 -3.38 4.12
CA ALA A 542 -7.07 -3.72 5.16
C ALA A 542 -6.35 -4.11 6.45
N VAL A 543 -6.77 -3.50 7.56
CA VAL A 543 -6.28 -3.80 8.91
C VAL A 543 -7.34 -4.56 9.67
N GLY A 544 -6.98 -5.70 10.26
CA GLY A 544 -7.85 -6.53 11.07
C GLY A 544 -7.34 -6.70 12.49
N LEU A 545 -8.28 -6.89 13.41
CA LEU A 545 -8.00 -7.19 14.82
C LEU A 545 -8.36 -8.63 15.13
N ILE A 546 -7.46 -9.34 15.83
CA ILE A 546 -7.67 -10.67 16.37
C ILE A 546 -7.50 -10.59 17.89
N ASP A 547 -8.53 -10.94 18.63
CA ASP A 547 -8.51 -10.84 20.10
C ASP A 547 -7.87 -12.05 20.78
N LYS A 548 -7.80 -13.22 20.11
CA LYS A 548 -7.32 -14.48 20.68
C LYS A 548 -6.49 -15.29 19.68
N GLU A 549 -5.44 -15.92 20.18
CA GLU A 549 -4.50 -16.71 19.36
C GLU A 549 -5.19 -17.89 18.66
N GLU A 550 -6.13 -18.55 19.32
CA GLU A 550 -6.87 -19.69 18.78
C GLU A 550 -7.78 -19.34 17.57
N TRP A 551 -7.91 -18.05 17.23
CA TRP A 551 -8.65 -17.60 16.03
C TRP A 551 -7.74 -17.41 14.81
N ILE A 552 -6.43 -17.59 14.98
CA ILE A 552 -5.49 -17.45 13.86
C ILE A 552 -5.55 -18.71 13.00
N THR A 553 -5.77 -18.52 11.70
CA THR A 553 -5.81 -19.57 10.67
C THR A 553 -4.84 -19.28 9.55
N ASP A 554 -4.35 -20.33 8.91
CA ASP A 554 -3.51 -20.31 7.71
C ASP A 554 -4.30 -20.81 6.48
N SER A 555 -3.65 -20.90 5.31
CA SER A 555 -4.25 -21.44 4.07
C SER A 555 -3.88 -22.91 3.81
N ALA A 556 -3.09 -23.55 4.66
CA ALA A 556 -2.57 -24.89 4.41
C ALA A 556 -3.62 -25.99 4.67
N LEU A 557 -4.04 -26.72 3.62
CA LEU A 557 -4.86 -27.92 3.75
C LEU A 557 -4.14 -28.98 4.60
N LYS A 558 -4.88 -29.65 5.46
CA LYS A 558 -4.38 -30.76 6.30
C LYS A 558 -5.01 -32.08 5.86
N PRO A 559 -4.29 -33.19 5.95
CA PRO A 559 -4.84 -34.52 5.61
C PRO A 559 -6.21 -34.76 6.25
N GLN A 560 -7.19 -35.26 5.48
CA GLN A 560 -8.56 -35.54 5.90
C GLN A 560 -9.45 -34.32 6.16
N ASP A 561 -9.02 -33.09 5.81
CA ASP A 561 -9.93 -31.95 5.83
C ASP A 561 -11.05 -32.15 4.81
N SER A 562 -12.29 -31.96 5.23
CA SER A 562 -13.42 -31.76 4.32
C SER A 562 -13.34 -30.34 3.75
N ILE A 563 -13.45 -30.21 2.44
CA ILE A 563 -13.27 -28.94 1.72
C ILE A 563 -14.65 -28.37 1.37
N TYR A 564 -14.88 -27.14 1.77
CA TYR A 564 -16.10 -26.39 1.47
C TYR A 564 -15.78 -25.15 0.69
N ILE A 565 -16.62 -24.81 -0.29
CA ILE A 565 -16.69 -23.48 -0.89
C ILE A 565 -17.85 -22.71 -0.24
N ILE A 566 -17.62 -21.45 0.03
CA ILE A 566 -18.62 -20.47 0.48
C ILE A 566 -18.72 -19.39 -0.58
N GLY A 567 -19.91 -19.14 -1.10
CA GLY A 567 -20.18 -18.28 -2.24
C GLY A 567 -20.49 -19.06 -3.52
N SER A 568 -20.82 -18.35 -4.59
CA SER A 568 -21.13 -18.89 -5.93
C SER A 568 -20.18 -18.34 -6.97
N THR A 569 -19.91 -19.10 -8.02
CA THR A 569 -19.06 -18.69 -9.14
C THR A 569 -19.89 -18.27 -10.33
N ASP A 570 -19.57 -17.15 -10.95
CA ASP A 570 -20.21 -16.65 -12.16
C ASP A 570 -19.22 -16.52 -13.35
N ASN A 571 -19.70 -16.22 -14.54
CA ASN A 571 -18.84 -16.00 -15.74
C ASN A 571 -18.16 -14.61 -15.69
N GLU A 572 -17.32 -14.36 -14.68
CA GLU A 572 -16.71 -13.08 -14.41
C GLU A 572 -15.18 -13.17 -14.55
N LEU A 573 -14.70 -13.07 -15.79
CA LEU A 573 -13.30 -13.24 -16.16
C LEU A 573 -12.67 -11.95 -16.75
N GLY A 574 -13.40 -10.84 -16.77
CA GLY A 574 -12.87 -9.57 -17.28
C GLY A 574 -11.73 -9.02 -16.41
N GLY A 575 -10.54 -8.87 -17.01
CA GLY A 575 -9.33 -8.47 -16.31
C GLY A 575 -8.73 -9.57 -15.45
N SER A 576 -9.15 -10.84 -15.63
CA SER A 576 -8.55 -11.98 -14.93
C SER A 576 -7.19 -12.34 -15.52
N GLU A 577 -6.38 -12.99 -14.69
CA GLU A 577 -5.11 -13.57 -15.14
C GLU A 577 -5.34 -14.64 -16.21
N TYR A 578 -6.48 -15.35 -16.17
CA TYR A 578 -6.84 -16.32 -17.16
C TYR A 578 -7.07 -15.69 -18.55
N TYR A 579 -7.75 -14.54 -18.64
CA TYR A 579 -7.94 -13.88 -19.94
C TYR A 579 -6.66 -13.17 -20.39
N GLU A 580 -5.98 -12.43 -19.53
CA GLU A 580 -4.84 -11.62 -19.96
C GLU A 580 -3.56 -12.45 -20.12
N TYR A 581 -3.22 -13.34 -19.18
CA TYR A 581 -1.98 -14.12 -19.26
C TYR A 581 -2.12 -15.39 -20.11
N TYR A 582 -3.20 -16.17 -19.90
CA TYR A 582 -3.36 -17.44 -20.61
C TYR A 582 -3.88 -17.26 -22.05
N HIS A 583 -4.86 -16.38 -22.26
CA HIS A 583 -5.49 -16.17 -23.56
C HIS A 583 -5.00 -14.93 -24.32
N HIS A 584 -4.17 -14.08 -23.71
CA HIS A 584 -3.70 -12.79 -24.26
C HIS A 584 -4.86 -11.88 -24.69
N LEU A 585 -5.95 -11.88 -23.93
CA LEU A 585 -7.18 -11.13 -24.22
C LEU A 585 -7.44 -10.08 -23.15
N VAL A 586 -7.65 -8.84 -23.56
CA VAL A 586 -8.08 -7.74 -22.70
C VAL A 586 -9.55 -7.48 -22.94
N GLY A 587 -10.39 -7.66 -21.92
CA GLY A 587 -11.84 -7.47 -22.02
C GLY A 587 -12.62 -8.43 -21.13
N GLY A 588 -13.93 -8.55 -21.39
CA GLY A 588 -14.85 -9.36 -20.59
C GLY A 588 -15.52 -8.56 -19.46
N GLU A 589 -16.40 -9.22 -18.72
CA GLU A 589 -17.08 -8.62 -17.56
C GLU A 589 -16.21 -8.74 -16.32
N VAL A 590 -15.94 -7.59 -15.69
CA VAL A 590 -15.21 -7.50 -14.43
C VAL A 590 -16.08 -8.04 -13.30
N PRO A 591 -15.53 -8.84 -12.37
CA PRO A 591 -16.27 -9.36 -11.23
C PRO A 591 -17.01 -8.29 -10.45
N ASP A 592 -18.29 -8.55 -10.16
CA ASP A 592 -19.14 -7.67 -9.36
C ASP A 592 -18.94 -7.92 -7.86
N VAL A 593 -19.19 -6.92 -7.04
CA VAL A 593 -19.20 -7.04 -5.56
C VAL A 593 -20.60 -6.70 -5.04
N ASN A 594 -21.34 -7.72 -4.68
CA ASN A 594 -22.58 -7.55 -3.94
C ASN A 594 -22.28 -7.38 -2.45
N PHE A 595 -22.41 -6.19 -1.93
CA PHE A 595 -22.04 -5.84 -0.53
C PHE A 595 -22.72 -6.71 0.52
N SER A 596 -23.99 -7.08 0.31
CA SER A 596 -24.73 -7.93 1.25
C SER A 596 -24.23 -9.36 1.26
N VAL A 597 -23.93 -9.92 0.11
CA VAL A 597 -23.33 -11.25 -0.05
C VAL A 597 -21.92 -11.27 0.50
N ASP A 598 -21.10 -10.28 0.14
CA ASP A 598 -19.72 -10.14 0.60
C ASP A 598 -19.65 -10.12 2.13
N LYS A 599 -20.48 -9.28 2.75
CA LYS A 599 -20.56 -9.20 4.20
C LYS A 599 -21.08 -10.49 4.84
N ALA A 600 -22.13 -11.11 4.29
CA ALA A 600 -22.73 -12.33 4.87
C ALA A 600 -21.75 -13.51 4.82
N ASN A 601 -21.03 -13.67 3.71
CA ASN A 601 -20.02 -14.72 3.55
C ASN A 601 -18.84 -14.48 4.50
N GLY A 602 -18.32 -13.25 4.61
CA GLY A 602 -17.27 -12.91 5.56
C GLY A 602 -17.67 -13.12 7.02
N ASP A 603 -18.88 -12.71 7.39
CA ASP A 603 -19.42 -12.88 8.76
C ASP A 603 -19.54 -14.38 9.13
N VAL A 604 -19.92 -15.25 8.19
CA VAL A 604 -20.06 -16.68 8.47
C VAL A 604 -18.69 -17.35 8.60
N VAL A 605 -17.72 -17.01 7.73
CA VAL A 605 -16.35 -17.54 7.83
C VAL A 605 -15.71 -17.11 9.16
N SER A 606 -15.81 -15.82 9.51
CA SER A 606 -15.32 -15.32 10.81
C SER A 606 -15.94 -16.09 12.00
N ARG A 607 -17.24 -16.39 11.96
CA ARG A 607 -17.93 -17.18 13.02
C ARG A 607 -17.42 -18.60 13.09
N LEU A 608 -17.16 -19.26 11.95
CA LEU A 608 -16.64 -20.63 11.90
C LEU A 608 -15.23 -20.67 12.50
N ILE A 609 -14.36 -19.73 12.12
CA ILE A 609 -12.99 -19.63 12.67
C ILE A 609 -13.04 -19.41 14.18
N ARG A 610 -13.80 -18.45 14.67
CA ARG A 610 -13.93 -18.15 16.12
C ARG A 610 -14.50 -19.30 16.96
N ARG A 611 -15.18 -20.26 16.33
CA ARG A 611 -15.69 -21.46 16.96
C ARG A 611 -14.72 -22.65 16.88
N GLY A 612 -13.55 -22.46 16.26
CA GLY A 612 -12.58 -23.55 16.04
C GLY A 612 -13.09 -24.65 15.09
N LEU A 613 -13.99 -24.28 14.15
CA LEU A 613 -14.56 -25.20 13.17
C LEU A 613 -13.84 -25.20 11.82
N VAL A 614 -12.80 -24.36 11.68
CA VAL A 614 -12.00 -24.22 10.46
C VAL A 614 -10.54 -24.49 10.80
N ASN A 615 -9.90 -25.37 10.05
CA ASN A 615 -8.48 -25.65 10.18
C ASN A 615 -7.63 -24.74 9.29
N CYS A 616 -8.15 -24.39 8.11
CA CYS A 616 -7.52 -23.47 7.15
C CYS A 616 -8.60 -22.76 6.36
N ALA A 617 -8.29 -21.53 5.91
CA ALA A 617 -9.16 -20.73 5.06
C ALA A 617 -8.32 -19.99 4.01
N HIS A 618 -8.89 -19.85 2.82
CA HIS A 618 -8.29 -19.13 1.70
C HIS A 618 -9.36 -18.42 0.88
N ASP A 619 -9.08 -17.23 0.38
CA ASP A 619 -10.02 -16.55 -0.50
C ASP A 619 -9.87 -17.05 -1.96
N CYS A 620 -10.91 -16.85 -2.77
CA CYS A 620 -10.81 -17.07 -4.21
C CYS A 620 -10.65 -15.73 -4.91
N SER A 621 -9.44 -15.42 -5.34
CA SER A 621 -9.07 -14.16 -6.00
C SER A 621 -8.43 -14.40 -7.37
N LYS A 622 -7.21 -13.88 -7.61
CA LYS A 622 -6.50 -14.02 -8.88
C LYS A 622 -6.31 -15.49 -9.27
N GLY A 623 -6.77 -15.83 -10.48
CA GLY A 623 -6.73 -17.21 -11.00
C GLY A 623 -7.91 -18.10 -10.57
N GLY A 624 -8.82 -17.61 -9.72
CA GLY A 624 -10.08 -18.27 -9.37
C GLY A 624 -9.93 -19.52 -8.48
N LEU A 625 -11.00 -20.35 -8.45
CA LEU A 625 -11.10 -21.52 -7.58
C LEU A 625 -10.01 -22.58 -7.85
N GLY A 626 -9.64 -22.76 -9.12
CA GLY A 626 -8.63 -23.76 -9.49
C GLY A 626 -7.26 -23.44 -8.92
N VAL A 627 -6.87 -22.16 -8.94
CA VAL A 627 -5.61 -21.66 -8.37
C VAL A 627 -5.69 -21.70 -6.84
N ALA A 628 -6.75 -21.19 -6.24
CA ALA A 628 -6.91 -21.16 -4.78
C ALA A 628 -6.78 -22.56 -4.16
N LEU A 629 -7.43 -23.58 -4.73
CA LEU A 629 -7.29 -24.97 -4.26
C LEU A 629 -5.87 -25.52 -4.46
N ALA A 630 -5.21 -25.17 -5.57
CA ALA A 630 -3.84 -25.59 -5.83
C ALA A 630 -2.86 -24.96 -4.82
N GLU A 631 -3.02 -23.67 -4.49
CA GLU A 631 -2.22 -22.98 -3.48
C GLU A 631 -2.40 -23.59 -2.08
N MET A 632 -3.63 -23.91 -1.68
CA MET A 632 -3.91 -24.61 -0.42
C MET A 632 -3.25 -25.99 -0.36
N ALA A 633 -3.23 -26.72 -1.49
CA ALA A 633 -2.57 -28.03 -1.59
C ALA A 633 -1.03 -27.90 -1.53
N ILE A 634 -0.46 -26.89 -2.20
CA ILE A 634 0.98 -26.59 -2.16
C ILE A 634 1.41 -26.24 -0.74
N GLN A 635 0.67 -25.35 -0.07
CA GLN A 635 0.93 -24.92 1.30
C GLN A 635 0.88 -26.10 2.29
N GLY A 636 -0.12 -26.98 2.16
CA GLY A 636 -0.30 -28.14 3.02
C GLY A 636 0.61 -29.32 2.67
N GLY A 637 1.22 -29.32 1.49
CA GLY A 637 1.95 -30.49 0.97
C GLY A 637 1.07 -31.72 0.76
N VAL A 638 -0.25 -31.54 0.54
CA VAL A 638 -1.25 -32.60 0.46
C VAL A 638 -2.05 -32.50 -0.83
N GLY A 639 -2.46 -33.66 -1.36
CA GLY A 639 -3.39 -33.71 -2.47
C GLY A 639 -4.84 -33.55 -2.01
N PHE A 640 -5.76 -33.48 -2.96
CA PHE A 640 -7.20 -33.47 -2.71
C PHE A 640 -7.99 -34.17 -3.82
N GLU A 641 -9.23 -34.49 -3.51
CA GLU A 641 -10.25 -34.88 -4.50
C GLU A 641 -11.43 -33.92 -4.36
N VAL A 642 -11.72 -33.15 -5.45
CA VAL A 642 -12.79 -32.15 -5.50
C VAL A 642 -13.72 -32.40 -6.67
N ASN A 643 -15.03 -32.41 -6.42
CA ASN A 643 -16.06 -32.52 -7.43
C ASN A 643 -16.61 -31.14 -7.79
N LEU A 644 -16.25 -30.64 -8.98
CA LEU A 644 -16.71 -29.35 -9.50
C LEU A 644 -18.21 -29.28 -9.73
N GLY A 645 -18.87 -30.45 -9.92
CA GLY A 645 -20.33 -30.52 -10.05
C GLY A 645 -21.10 -30.16 -8.79
N GLN A 646 -20.41 -30.08 -7.63
CA GLN A 646 -21.01 -29.64 -6.36
C GLN A 646 -20.84 -28.13 -6.11
N VAL A 647 -19.98 -27.47 -6.87
CA VAL A 647 -19.71 -26.03 -6.68
C VAL A 647 -20.94 -25.21 -7.10
N PRO A 648 -21.50 -24.36 -6.25
CA PRO A 648 -22.56 -23.44 -6.62
C PRO A 648 -22.06 -22.49 -7.73
N ASN A 649 -22.69 -22.53 -8.90
CA ASN A 649 -22.23 -21.74 -10.03
C ASN A 649 -23.31 -21.43 -11.06
N ARG A 650 -23.04 -20.44 -11.93
CA ARG A 650 -23.76 -20.11 -13.14
C ARG A 650 -22.83 -20.06 -14.36
N CYS A 651 -21.75 -20.83 -14.31
CA CYS A 651 -20.73 -20.84 -15.34
C CYS A 651 -21.18 -21.60 -16.59
N SER A 652 -20.77 -21.10 -17.76
CA SER A 652 -21.11 -21.71 -19.07
C SER A 652 -20.15 -22.84 -19.45
N SER A 653 -19.01 -22.95 -18.80
CA SER A 653 -17.97 -23.96 -19.06
C SER A 653 -17.15 -24.26 -17.84
N VAL A 654 -16.43 -25.38 -17.88
CA VAL A 654 -15.61 -25.84 -16.73
C VAL A 654 -14.39 -24.94 -16.48
N ASP A 655 -13.78 -24.38 -17.50
CA ASP A 655 -12.69 -23.43 -17.39
C ASP A 655 -13.15 -22.11 -16.76
N ASN A 656 -14.37 -21.64 -17.08
CA ASN A 656 -14.95 -20.50 -16.41
C ASN A 656 -15.19 -20.78 -14.91
N LEU A 657 -15.61 -22.01 -14.56
CA LEU A 657 -15.78 -22.40 -13.16
C LEU A 657 -14.45 -22.44 -12.39
N LEU A 658 -13.38 -22.90 -13.05
CA LEU A 658 -12.04 -22.97 -12.45
C LEU A 658 -11.36 -21.60 -12.29
N PHE A 659 -11.47 -20.75 -13.31
CA PHE A 659 -10.63 -19.55 -13.44
C PHE A 659 -11.36 -18.22 -13.30
N SER A 660 -12.70 -18.23 -13.12
CA SER A 660 -13.42 -16.99 -12.82
C SER A 660 -12.96 -16.40 -11.50
N GLU A 661 -12.74 -15.09 -11.49
CA GLU A 661 -12.29 -14.34 -10.31
C GLU A 661 -13.47 -13.69 -9.58
N THR A 662 -14.66 -14.32 -9.62
CA THR A 662 -15.86 -13.86 -8.90
C THR A 662 -15.52 -13.56 -7.45
N ASN A 663 -15.95 -12.39 -6.98
CA ASN A 663 -15.68 -11.92 -5.63
C ASN A 663 -16.49 -12.67 -4.54
N SER A 664 -16.20 -12.37 -3.28
CA SER A 664 -16.97 -12.83 -2.11
C SER A 664 -16.98 -14.33 -1.89
N ARG A 665 -15.97 -15.07 -2.39
CA ARG A 665 -15.82 -16.52 -2.22
C ARG A 665 -14.69 -16.87 -1.30
N TYR A 666 -14.89 -17.98 -0.54
CA TYR A 666 -13.88 -18.55 0.36
C TYR A 666 -13.82 -20.07 0.18
N VAL A 667 -12.64 -20.66 0.30
CA VAL A 667 -12.44 -22.08 0.49
C VAL A 667 -12.01 -22.33 1.93
N ILE A 668 -12.64 -23.28 2.60
CA ILE A 668 -12.26 -23.66 3.96
C ILE A 668 -12.02 -25.17 4.06
N GLY A 669 -11.05 -25.55 4.90
CA GLY A 669 -10.80 -26.92 5.32
C GLY A 669 -11.26 -27.14 6.76
N THR A 670 -11.95 -28.27 7.03
CA THR A 670 -12.44 -28.61 8.37
C THR A 670 -12.40 -30.10 8.64
N ARG A 671 -12.08 -30.48 9.90
CA ARG A 671 -12.24 -31.83 10.42
C ARG A 671 -13.56 -32.07 11.15
N GLN A 672 -14.43 -31.07 11.19
CA GLN A 672 -15.72 -31.11 11.88
C GLN A 672 -16.87 -30.78 10.91
N PRO A 673 -17.02 -31.52 9.79
CA PRO A 673 -17.94 -31.19 8.69
C PRO A 673 -19.38 -31.01 9.17
N ALA A 674 -19.90 -31.91 10.01
CA ALA A 674 -21.28 -31.82 10.48
C ALA A 674 -21.57 -30.58 11.33
N LEU A 675 -20.59 -30.09 12.11
CA LEU A 675 -20.73 -28.86 12.88
C LEU A 675 -20.59 -27.61 12.01
N ALA A 676 -19.70 -27.66 11.02
CA ALA A 676 -19.52 -26.58 10.05
C ALA A 676 -20.79 -26.41 9.20
N GLU A 677 -21.35 -27.50 8.63
CA GLU A 677 -22.61 -27.48 7.88
C GLU A 677 -23.79 -26.93 8.71
N LYS A 678 -23.92 -27.39 9.94
CA LYS A 678 -24.94 -26.89 10.86
C LYS A 678 -24.80 -25.39 11.13
N ALA A 679 -23.56 -24.87 11.14
CA ALA A 679 -23.31 -23.45 11.34
C ALA A 679 -23.58 -22.64 10.06
N LEU A 680 -23.22 -23.16 8.89
CA LEU A 680 -23.46 -22.58 7.57
C LEU A 680 -24.96 -22.52 7.27
N SER A 681 -25.69 -23.63 7.47
CA SER A 681 -27.14 -23.72 7.19
C SER A 681 -28.03 -22.82 8.05
N ARG A 682 -27.48 -22.17 9.07
CA ARG A 682 -28.22 -21.19 9.89
C ARG A 682 -28.26 -19.78 9.29
N THR A 683 -27.64 -19.59 8.13
CA THR A 683 -27.55 -18.30 7.46
C THR A 683 -28.13 -18.45 6.06
N ASP A 684 -29.44 -18.19 5.90
CA ASP A 684 -30.19 -18.42 4.67
C ASP A 684 -29.67 -17.67 3.45
N SER A 685 -28.90 -16.59 3.65
CA SER A 685 -28.33 -15.75 2.58
C SER A 685 -26.98 -16.23 2.06
N VAL A 686 -26.40 -17.29 2.63
CA VAL A 686 -25.07 -17.79 2.26
C VAL A 686 -25.19 -19.08 1.48
N MET A 687 -24.71 -19.06 0.24
CA MET A 687 -24.54 -20.29 -0.56
C MET A 687 -23.23 -20.95 -0.15
N PHE A 688 -23.27 -22.28 0.02
CA PHE A 688 -22.09 -23.10 0.30
C PHE A 688 -22.28 -24.52 -0.22
N ALA A 689 -21.17 -25.22 -0.38
CA ALA A 689 -21.19 -26.64 -0.70
C ALA A 689 -19.96 -27.36 -0.14
N HIS A 690 -20.14 -28.60 0.27
CA HIS A 690 -19.07 -29.56 0.43
C HIS A 690 -18.63 -30.02 -0.96
N ILE A 691 -17.37 -29.77 -1.32
CA ILE A 691 -16.89 -30.01 -2.68
C ILE A 691 -15.87 -31.16 -2.76
N GLY A 692 -15.35 -31.62 -1.62
CA GLY A 692 -14.35 -32.69 -1.61
C GLY A 692 -13.60 -32.79 -0.29
N TYR A 693 -12.43 -33.42 -0.34
CA TYR A 693 -11.60 -33.66 0.83
C TYR A 693 -10.11 -33.73 0.49
N ALA A 694 -9.28 -33.34 1.44
CA ALA A 694 -7.84 -33.49 1.37
C ALA A 694 -7.45 -34.97 1.61
N THR A 695 -6.55 -35.49 0.76
CA THR A 695 -6.19 -36.89 0.77
C THR A 695 -5.08 -37.23 1.79
N GLN A 696 -5.10 -38.42 2.36
CA GLN A 696 -4.00 -38.94 3.16
C GLN A 696 -3.11 -39.84 2.29
N GLY A 697 -1.81 -39.52 2.20
CA GLY A 697 -0.82 -40.33 1.49
C GLY A 697 -0.87 -40.28 -0.04
N LYS A 698 -1.77 -39.50 -0.64
CA LYS A 698 -1.78 -39.16 -2.07
C LYS A 698 -1.16 -37.81 -2.30
N SER A 699 -0.27 -37.71 -3.26
CA SER A 699 0.44 -36.47 -3.62
C SER A 699 -0.06 -35.83 -4.93
N SER A 700 -1.35 -36.02 -5.27
CA SER A 700 -1.97 -35.42 -6.45
C SER A 700 -3.24 -34.66 -6.12
N VAL A 701 -3.51 -33.60 -6.89
CA VAL A 701 -4.77 -32.87 -6.87
C VAL A 701 -5.65 -33.40 -8.00
N ARG A 702 -6.90 -33.77 -7.66
CA ARG A 702 -7.84 -34.31 -8.62
C ARG A 702 -9.13 -33.50 -8.62
N PHE A 703 -9.55 -33.09 -9.83
CA PHE A 703 -10.85 -32.49 -10.05
C PHE A 703 -11.71 -33.43 -10.90
N THR A 704 -12.94 -33.60 -10.46
CA THR A 704 -13.93 -34.45 -11.16
C THR A 704 -15.18 -33.64 -11.52
N ILE A 705 -15.93 -34.12 -12.51
CA ILE A 705 -17.29 -33.66 -12.81
C ILE A 705 -18.21 -34.88 -12.78
N GLY A 706 -19.38 -34.75 -12.13
CA GLY A 706 -20.30 -35.88 -11.98
C GLY A 706 -19.76 -36.94 -11.04
N LYS A 707 -20.09 -38.22 -11.30
CA LYS A 707 -19.75 -39.29 -10.34
C LYS A 707 -18.32 -39.79 -10.47
N ASP A 708 -17.70 -39.78 -11.66
CA ASP A 708 -16.37 -40.42 -11.83
C ASP A 708 -15.51 -39.83 -12.97
N GLU A 709 -15.93 -38.77 -13.65
CA GLU A 709 -15.13 -38.19 -14.74
C GLU A 709 -14.02 -37.27 -14.18
N THR A 710 -12.79 -37.78 -14.19
CA THR A 710 -11.61 -36.99 -13.83
C THR A 710 -11.21 -36.10 -14.99
N ILE A 711 -11.19 -34.80 -14.76
CA ILE A 711 -10.83 -33.78 -15.75
C ILE A 711 -9.46 -33.16 -15.52
N ILE A 712 -8.96 -33.24 -14.27
CA ILE A 712 -7.63 -32.81 -13.87
C ILE A 712 -7.08 -33.83 -12.86
N ASP A 713 -5.84 -34.26 -13.09
CA ASP A 713 -5.06 -35.07 -12.14
C ASP A 713 -3.60 -34.68 -12.27
N ILE A 714 -3.09 -33.92 -11.29
CA ILE A 714 -1.76 -33.33 -11.30
C ILE A 714 -1.04 -33.68 -9.98
N PRO A 715 0.19 -34.24 -10.04
CA PRO A 715 1.01 -34.41 -8.84
C PRO A 715 1.31 -33.06 -8.16
N VAL A 716 1.21 -33.01 -6.82
CA VAL A 716 1.51 -31.78 -6.05
C VAL A 716 2.92 -31.28 -6.33
N LYS A 717 3.88 -32.18 -6.61
CA LYS A 717 5.25 -31.82 -6.99
C LYS A 717 5.30 -30.97 -8.27
N GLU A 718 4.43 -31.25 -9.26
CA GLU A 718 4.35 -30.46 -10.50
C GLU A 718 3.73 -29.10 -10.28
N LEU A 719 2.71 -29.02 -9.38
CA LEU A 719 2.14 -27.73 -8.95
C LEU A 719 3.23 -26.84 -8.33
N ILE A 720 4.01 -27.40 -7.36
CA ILE A 720 5.11 -26.69 -6.71
C ILE A 720 6.14 -26.22 -7.75
N GLN A 721 6.52 -27.11 -8.68
CA GLN A 721 7.47 -26.73 -9.74
C GLN A 721 6.98 -25.58 -10.61
N SER A 722 5.69 -25.52 -10.94
CA SER A 722 5.10 -24.42 -11.70
C SER A 722 4.99 -23.17 -10.85
N PHE A 723 4.57 -23.29 -9.59
CA PHE A 723 4.42 -22.17 -8.66
C PHE A 723 5.74 -21.46 -8.33
N GLU A 724 6.87 -22.18 -8.32
CA GLU A 724 8.20 -21.62 -8.03
C GLU A 724 8.92 -21.02 -9.25
N VAL A 725 8.25 -20.80 -10.37
CA VAL A 725 8.89 -20.33 -11.59
C VAL A 725 9.58 -18.97 -11.41
N LEU A 726 8.98 -18.04 -10.66
CA LEU A 726 9.56 -16.72 -10.41
C LEU A 726 10.88 -16.83 -9.66
N ASN A 727 10.94 -17.68 -8.62
CA ASN A 727 12.15 -17.92 -7.83
C ASN A 727 13.31 -18.36 -8.75
N ARG A 728 13.07 -19.37 -9.60
CA ARG A 728 14.09 -19.87 -10.55
C ARG A 728 14.51 -18.84 -11.59
N LEU A 729 13.59 -17.99 -12.05
CA LEU A 729 13.89 -16.94 -13.04
C LEU A 729 14.76 -15.82 -12.48
N MET A 730 14.60 -15.53 -11.22
CA MET A 730 15.32 -14.45 -10.55
C MET A 730 16.67 -14.93 -9.99
N ASP A 731 16.82 -16.22 -9.65
CA ASP A 731 18.08 -16.84 -9.19
C ASP A 731 19.08 -17.07 -10.33
N ASN A 732 18.59 -17.33 -11.53
CA ASN A 732 19.46 -17.44 -12.71
C ASN A 732 20.05 -16.05 -13.03
N ARG A 733 21.35 -15.86 -12.69
CA ARG A 733 22.16 -14.66 -12.89
C ARG A 733 22.47 -14.41 -14.37
#